data_3163579474493ba937e2858ba8332bb1
#
_entry.id   3163579474493ba937e2858ba8332bb1
#
_cell.length_a   1.000
_cell.length_b   1.000
_cell.length_c   1.000
_cell.angle_alpha   90.00
_cell.angle_beta   90.00
_cell.angle_gamma   90.00
#
_symmetry.space_group_name_H-M   'P 1'
#
loop_
_entity.id
_entity.type
_entity.pdbx_description
1 polymer ?
#
loop_
_entity_poly.entity_id
_entity_poly.type
_entity_poly.pdbx_seq_one_letter_code
_entity_poly.pdbx_strand_id
1 'polypeptide(L)'
;MLRAGEKRQVKKLHALAMQVNALEDDFVQLSDAELREETDRFKARIADGETLDALLPEAFAAVREASKRTLGQRHFDVQLMGGAALHLGNIAEMRTGEGKTLVATAPAYLNALSGKGVHVVTVNDYLAEYQSDLMGRVHRFLGLTAGCILSPMNPAQRREMYKCDITYGTNNELGFDYLRDNMAWSAEELVQRGHNFAIVDEVDSILVDEARTPLIISGPADQPTKWYVEFARVVQRLQRDRDYEVDEKKRTIGIQESGIDRVEDYLGIENLYESAHTPLVGYLNNAVRAKELFKKDKDYVVINGEVLIVDEHTGRILAGRRYNEGMHQAIEAKEGVEIQHENQTLATVTLQNYFRMYDKLGGMTGTAMTEAAEFNQIYKLGVIEIPTNRPMVRQDQPDLVYRTEAAKFSSVVDDIAQRSEDGQPVLVGTTSVEKSETLSQQLRKRGIAHEVLNAKHHEREAAIVAQAGRKGAVTVATNMAGRGTDIMLGGNAEFMAVAALKQQGLDPVETPEDYESAWPAALENAQKAVAREHDEVTELGGLYVLGTERHESRRIDNQLRGRSGRQGDPGESRFYLSLEDDLMRLFNAGLVDRVMATSGIGDETPIESKMVSRSIASAQSQVEGQNFEIRKNVLKYDDVLNRQREVIYAERRRVLEGEDLHEQVRPFIEDVVTGYVHEATADGFAEDWDLEKLWAALRTLYPVGITIDELLEEAGGRQGLTADMLMAELKSDAQVAYDQREASLGAEVTRELERRVVLSVLDRKWREHLYEMDYLQEGIGLRAMAQRDPLVEYQREGFLLFNAMNEAIKEESVGYLFNLEVQIEAEDAATDEAAAEEHPQIVAKGLEAPQRPAHLHYSAPSVDGEGGVEVRDTDAADEPGADVEYPGTPKNALCPCGSGKKYKRCHGAGLA
;
A
#
# COMPACT_ATOMS: atom_id res chain seq x y z
N MET A 1 -6.59 3.40 36.62
CA MET A 1 -7.87 2.83 36.13
C MET A 1 -7.66 1.93 34.90
N LEU A 2 -6.78 2.24 33.96
CA LEU A 2 -6.47 1.44 32.77
C LEU A 2 -6.10 -0.01 33.13
N ARG A 3 -5.14 -0.24 34.03
CA ARG A 3 -4.70 -1.59 34.46
C ARG A 3 -5.81 -2.46 35.08
N ALA A 4 -6.89 -1.90 35.63
CA ALA A 4 -7.98 -2.69 36.18
C ALA A 4 -8.93 -3.21 35.09
N GLY A 5 -9.09 -2.47 34.00
CA GLY A 5 -9.83 -2.90 32.79
C GLY A 5 -9.14 -4.04 32.06
N GLU A 6 -7.82 -3.95 31.86
CA GLU A 6 -6.98 -4.96 31.18
C GLU A 6 -7.05 -6.30 31.91
N LYS A 7 -6.89 -6.33 33.22
CA LYS A 7 -7.01 -7.57 34.01
C LYS A 7 -8.39 -8.23 33.89
N ARG A 8 -9.45 -7.45 33.71
CA ARG A 8 -10.80 -8.00 33.50
C ARG A 8 -10.94 -8.61 32.11
N GLN A 9 -10.35 -7.99 31.07
CA GLN A 9 -10.34 -8.53 29.71
C GLN A 9 -9.55 -9.84 29.67
N VAL A 10 -8.33 -9.89 30.20
CA VAL A 10 -7.52 -11.12 30.27
C VAL A 10 -8.26 -12.25 31.02
N LYS A 11 -8.98 -11.94 32.10
CA LYS A 11 -9.83 -12.92 32.81
C LYS A 11 -10.97 -13.43 31.94
N LYS A 12 -11.60 -12.55 31.12
CA LYS A 12 -12.66 -12.97 30.17
C LYS A 12 -12.09 -13.92 29.12
N LEU A 13 -10.94 -13.58 28.54
CA LEU A 13 -10.27 -14.41 27.54
C LEU A 13 -9.85 -15.78 28.12
N HIS A 14 -9.32 -15.78 29.34
CA HIS A 14 -9.00 -17.02 30.04
C HIS A 14 -10.24 -17.89 30.30
N ALA A 15 -11.37 -17.30 30.66
CA ALA A 15 -12.62 -18.04 30.85
C ALA A 15 -13.11 -18.68 29.52
N LEU A 16 -12.93 -17.99 28.36
CA LEU A 16 -13.21 -18.55 27.04
C LEU A 16 -12.29 -19.72 26.73
N ALA A 17 -10.98 -19.61 26.99
CA ALA A 17 -10.03 -20.71 26.81
C ALA A 17 -10.40 -21.93 27.69
N MET A 18 -10.88 -21.72 28.91
CA MET A 18 -11.36 -22.82 29.77
C MET A 18 -12.63 -23.48 29.22
N GLN A 19 -13.52 -22.74 28.57
CA GLN A 19 -14.68 -23.33 27.88
C GLN A 19 -14.24 -24.22 26.71
N VAL A 20 -13.26 -23.76 25.91
CA VAL A 20 -12.65 -24.61 24.84
C VAL A 20 -12.03 -25.87 25.41
N ASN A 21 -11.30 -25.78 26.55
CA ASN A 21 -10.70 -26.93 27.22
C ASN A 21 -11.74 -27.93 27.66
N ALA A 22 -12.90 -27.48 28.15
CA ALA A 22 -13.98 -28.37 28.62
C ALA A 22 -14.62 -29.18 27.47
N LEU A 23 -14.49 -28.73 26.22
CA LEU A 23 -15.03 -29.41 25.03
C LEU A 23 -13.99 -30.32 24.34
N GLU A 24 -12.72 -30.28 24.78
CA GLU A 24 -11.63 -30.98 24.07
C GLU A 24 -11.87 -32.48 23.92
N ASP A 25 -12.30 -33.15 24.99
CA ASP A 25 -12.55 -34.59 24.97
C ASP A 25 -13.67 -35.01 24.00
N ASP A 26 -14.69 -34.16 23.83
CA ASP A 26 -15.78 -34.39 22.90
C ASP A 26 -15.28 -34.33 21.44
N PHE A 27 -14.46 -33.34 21.11
CA PHE A 27 -13.90 -33.20 19.75
C PHE A 27 -12.82 -34.23 19.42
N VAL A 28 -12.04 -34.68 20.38
CA VAL A 28 -11.03 -35.75 20.20
C VAL A 28 -11.68 -37.09 19.80
N GLN A 29 -12.91 -37.36 20.23
CA GLN A 29 -13.65 -38.59 19.91
C GLN A 29 -14.22 -38.59 18.48
N LEU A 30 -14.39 -37.44 17.84
CA LEU A 30 -14.92 -37.37 16.50
C LEU A 30 -13.93 -37.94 15.47
N SER A 31 -14.45 -38.70 14.51
CA SER A 31 -13.68 -39.04 13.31
C SER A 31 -13.36 -37.83 12.47
N ASP A 32 -12.42 -37.95 11.52
CA ASP A 32 -12.06 -36.85 10.61
C ASP A 32 -13.28 -36.34 9.80
N ALA A 33 -14.18 -37.26 9.40
CA ALA A 33 -15.41 -36.93 8.68
C ALA A 33 -16.38 -36.17 9.58
N GLU A 34 -16.61 -36.63 10.81
CA GLU A 34 -17.51 -35.95 11.75
C GLU A 34 -16.97 -34.60 12.17
N LEU A 35 -15.64 -34.46 12.37
CA LEU A 35 -15.01 -33.16 12.68
C LEU A 35 -15.18 -32.17 11.53
N ARG A 36 -15.15 -32.62 10.28
CA ARG A 36 -15.41 -31.81 9.10
C ARG A 36 -16.88 -31.42 9.00
N GLU A 37 -17.82 -32.34 9.32
CA GLU A 37 -19.27 -32.06 9.31
C GLU A 37 -19.67 -30.98 10.33
N GLU A 38 -18.88 -30.77 11.41
CA GLU A 38 -19.14 -29.68 12.36
C GLU A 38 -19.14 -28.31 11.69
N THR A 39 -18.34 -28.12 10.64
CA THR A 39 -18.35 -26.86 9.86
C THR A 39 -19.72 -26.60 9.24
N ASP A 40 -20.35 -27.60 8.64
CA ASP A 40 -21.67 -27.44 8.05
C ASP A 40 -22.75 -27.23 9.13
N ARG A 41 -22.63 -27.87 10.29
CA ARG A 41 -23.48 -27.64 11.44
C ARG A 41 -23.38 -26.21 11.98
N PHE A 42 -22.15 -25.67 12.09
CA PHE A 42 -21.94 -24.30 12.51
C PHE A 42 -22.52 -23.30 11.50
N LYS A 43 -22.31 -23.53 10.19
CA LYS A 43 -22.91 -22.68 9.14
C LYS A 43 -24.44 -22.69 9.22
N ALA A 44 -25.07 -23.85 9.47
CA ALA A 44 -26.51 -23.95 9.64
C ALA A 44 -27.00 -23.16 10.87
N ARG A 45 -26.33 -23.28 12.02
CA ARG A 45 -26.64 -22.52 13.26
C ARG A 45 -26.53 -21.01 13.05
N ILE A 46 -25.54 -20.54 12.29
CA ILE A 46 -25.41 -19.13 11.92
C ILE A 46 -26.57 -18.69 11.05
N ALA A 47 -26.99 -19.52 10.07
CA ALA A 47 -28.15 -19.23 9.23
C ALA A 47 -29.45 -19.15 10.05
N ASP A 48 -29.56 -19.93 11.13
CA ASP A 48 -30.66 -19.89 12.09
C ASP A 48 -30.58 -18.71 13.08
N GLY A 49 -29.56 -17.85 12.96
CA GLY A 49 -29.41 -16.59 13.72
C GLY A 49 -28.52 -16.67 14.95
N GLU A 50 -27.77 -17.76 15.17
CA GLU A 50 -26.79 -17.84 16.25
C GLU A 50 -25.56 -16.96 15.94
N THR A 51 -25.03 -16.30 16.98
CA THR A 51 -23.89 -15.38 16.83
C THR A 51 -22.55 -16.12 16.81
N LEU A 52 -21.57 -15.56 16.10
CA LEU A 52 -20.21 -16.09 16.09
C LEU A 52 -19.60 -16.12 17.51
N ASP A 53 -19.92 -15.16 18.35
CA ASP A 53 -19.45 -15.14 19.75
C ASP A 53 -19.94 -16.37 20.56
N ALA A 54 -21.17 -16.81 20.31
CA ALA A 54 -21.73 -18.01 20.97
C ALA A 54 -21.05 -19.31 20.49
N LEU A 55 -20.70 -19.37 19.20
CA LEU A 55 -20.03 -20.51 18.59
C LEU A 55 -18.52 -20.59 18.89
N LEU A 56 -17.91 -19.51 19.39
CA LEU A 56 -16.48 -19.42 19.60
C LEU A 56 -15.87 -20.63 20.34
N PRO A 57 -16.40 -21.12 21.47
CA PRO A 57 -15.77 -22.22 22.18
C PRO A 57 -15.73 -23.52 21.37
N GLU A 58 -16.82 -23.86 20.68
CA GLU A 58 -16.93 -25.08 19.87
C GLU A 58 -16.07 -25.00 18.60
N ALA A 59 -16.12 -23.86 17.90
CA ALA A 59 -15.29 -23.63 16.71
C ALA A 59 -13.79 -23.67 17.03
N PHE A 60 -13.37 -23.10 18.15
CA PHE A 60 -11.97 -23.12 18.59
C PHE A 60 -11.54 -24.53 19.02
N ALA A 61 -12.43 -25.33 19.61
CA ALA A 61 -12.16 -26.74 19.94
C ALA A 61 -11.96 -27.57 18.65
N ALA A 62 -12.80 -27.36 17.63
CA ALA A 62 -12.67 -28.01 16.33
C ALA A 62 -11.31 -27.67 15.66
N VAL A 63 -10.92 -26.39 15.64
CA VAL A 63 -9.65 -25.95 15.06
C VAL A 63 -8.46 -26.51 15.84
N ARG A 64 -8.52 -26.53 17.16
CA ARG A 64 -7.47 -27.11 18.02
C ARG A 64 -7.22 -28.58 17.68
N GLU A 65 -8.30 -29.38 17.57
CA GLU A 65 -8.18 -30.81 17.25
C GLU A 65 -7.70 -31.02 15.80
N ALA A 66 -8.24 -30.26 14.85
CA ALA A 66 -7.80 -30.28 13.45
C ALA A 66 -6.30 -29.93 13.31
N SER A 67 -5.84 -28.91 14.01
CA SER A 67 -4.42 -28.51 14.02
C SER A 67 -3.52 -29.60 14.60
N LYS A 68 -3.96 -30.24 15.66
CA LYS A 68 -3.24 -31.36 16.26
C LYS A 68 -3.13 -32.56 15.30
N ARG A 69 -4.21 -32.89 14.57
CA ARG A 69 -4.21 -34.02 13.60
C ARG A 69 -3.39 -33.69 12.34
N THR A 70 -3.45 -32.47 11.84
CA THR A 70 -2.83 -32.09 10.56
C THR A 70 -1.38 -31.62 10.68
N LEU A 71 -1.07 -30.87 11.75
CA LEU A 71 0.24 -30.25 11.96
C LEU A 71 1.00 -30.84 13.16
N GLY A 72 0.38 -31.68 13.97
CA GLY A 72 0.94 -32.13 15.25
C GLY A 72 1.00 -31.03 16.32
N GLN A 73 0.36 -29.90 16.09
CA GLN A 73 0.42 -28.70 16.95
C GLN A 73 -0.92 -28.48 17.65
N ARG A 74 -0.95 -28.67 18.94
CA ARG A 74 -2.11 -28.36 19.79
C ARG A 74 -1.98 -26.94 20.32
N HIS A 75 -2.98 -26.10 20.11
CA HIS A 75 -3.02 -24.75 20.65
C HIS A 75 -2.89 -24.73 22.18
N PHE A 76 -2.01 -23.90 22.71
CA PHE A 76 -1.94 -23.59 24.13
C PHE A 76 -3.09 -22.69 24.56
N ASP A 77 -3.40 -22.67 25.87
CA ASP A 77 -4.46 -21.81 26.40
C ASP A 77 -4.23 -20.32 26.09
N VAL A 78 -2.98 -19.86 26.17
CA VAL A 78 -2.61 -18.48 25.82
C VAL A 78 -2.82 -18.18 24.33
N GLN A 79 -2.66 -19.17 23.46
CA GLN A 79 -2.94 -19.02 22.02
C GLN A 79 -4.44 -18.93 21.75
N LEU A 80 -5.27 -19.69 22.45
CA LEU A 80 -6.73 -19.54 22.40
C LEU A 80 -7.18 -18.17 22.93
N MET A 81 -6.54 -17.66 23.98
CA MET A 81 -6.80 -16.30 24.49
C MET A 81 -6.45 -15.25 23.42
N GLY A 82 -5.31 -15.40 22.74
CA GLY A 82 -4.90 -14.53 21.63
C GLY A 82 -5.92 -14.56 20.48
N GLY A 83 -6.32 -15.76 20.04
CA GLY A 83 -7.35 -15.94 19.01
C GLY A 83 -8.69 -15.31 19.37
N ALA A 84 -9.13 -15.45 20.62
CA ALA A 84 -10.36 -14.82 21.11
C ALA A 84 -10.23 -13.28 21.16
N ALA A 85 -9.05 -12.72 21.48
CA ALA A 85 -8.80 -11.29 21.43
C ALA A 85 -8.91 -10.74 20.00
N LEU A 86 -8.36 -11.47 19.01
CA LEU A 86 -8.50 -11.13 17.59
C LEU A 86 -9.95 -11.15 17.13
N HIS A 87 -10.70 -12.21 17.46
CA HIS A 87 -12.12 -12.31 17.12
C HIS A 87 -12.95 -11.14 17.68
N LEU A 88 -12.61 -10.69 18.89
CA LEU A 88 -13.29 -9.57 19.56
C LEU A 88 -12.83 -8.18 19.05
N GLY A 89 -12.07 -8.10 17.96
CA GLY A 89 -11.64 -6.83 17.36
C GLY A 89 -10.58 -6.11 18.20
N ASN A 90 -9.59 -6.84 18.71
CA ASN A 90 -8.48 -6.25 19.48
C ASN A 90 -7.13 -6.68 18.87
N ILE A 91 -6.08 -6.03 19.34
CA ILE A 91 -4.71 -6.45 19.09
C ILE A 91 -4.27 -7.39 20.24
N ALA A 92 -3.88 -8.60 19.87
CA ALA A 92 -3.24 -9.53 20.78
C ALA A 92 -1.74 -9.25 20.81
N GLU A 93 -1.23 -8.60 21.88
CA GLU A 93 0.21 -8.51 22.07
C GLU A 93 0.72 -9.84 22.64
N MET A 94 1.37 -10.60 21.78
CA MET A 94 1.98 -11.89 22.11
C MET A 94 3.46 -11.84 21.81
N ARG A 95 4.28 -12.22 22.77
CA ARG A 95 5.74 -12.24 22.60
C ARG A 95 6.15 -13.00 21.34
N THR A 96 7.26 -12.60 20.75
CA THR A 96 7.84 -13.32 19.60
C THR A 96 8.15 -14.77 20.01
N GLY A 97 7.84 -15.74 19.13
CA GLY A 97 8.00 -17.16 19.42
C GLY A 97 6.82 -17.83 20.14
N GLU A 98 5.73 -17.10 20.44
CA GLU A 98 4.51 -17.68 21.03
C GLU A 98 3.57 -18.33 20.00
N GLY A 99 3.97 -18.43 18.73
CA GLY A 99 3.22 -19.09 17.65
C GLY A 99 2.01 -18.29 17.16
N LYS A 100 2.18 -16.98 16.92
CA LYS A 100 1.12 -16.09 16.42
C LYS A 100 0.45 -16.61 15.14
N THR A 101 1.21 -17.19 14.23
CA THR A 101 0.67 -17.78 12.99
C THR A 101 -0.41 -18.84 13.27
N LEU A 102 -0.17 -19.70 14.26
CA LEU A 102 -1.14 -20.72 14.69
C LEU A 102 -2.35 -20.07 15.37
N VAL A 103 -2.14 -19.00 16.15
CA VAL A 103 -3.21 -18.27 16.83
C VAL A 103 -4.25 -17.72 15.86
N ALA A 104 -3.83 -17.24 14.70
CA ALA A 104 -4.72 -16.68 13.68
C ALA A 104 -5.70 -17.71 13.08
N THR A 105 -5.40 -19.02 13.14
CA THR A 105 -6.24 -20.05 12.50
C THR A 105 -7.63 -20.13 13.13
N ALA A 106 -7.75 -20.06 14.45
CA ALA A 106 -9.03 -20.22 15.13
C ALA A 106 -10.00 -19.04 14.85
N PRO A 107 -9.61 -17.76 14.99
CA PRO A 107 -10.48 -16.64 14.64
C PRO A 107 -10.73 -16.55 13.12
N ALA A 108 -9.79 -16.92 12.27
CA ALA A 108 -9.99 -16.98 10.82
C ALA A 108 -11.08 -17.98 10.46
N TYR A 109 -10.98 -19.21 10.97
CA TYR A 109 -12.01 -20.23 10.78
C TYR A 109 -13.39 -19.77 11.25
N LEU A 110 -13.50 -19.29 12.50
CA LEU A 110 -14.78 -18.86 13.07
C LEU A 110 -15.47 -17.78 12.23
N ASN A 111 -14.72 -16.77 11.80
CA ASN A 111 -15.31 -15.66 11.01
C ASN A 111 -15.58 -16.07 9.57
N ALA A 112 -14.83 -17.03 9.00
CA ALA A 112 -15.07 -17.56 7.66
C ALA A 112 -16.40 -18.33 7.55
N LEU A 113 -16.92 -18.89 8.66
CA LEU A 113 -18.22 -19.55 8.71
C LEU A 113 -19.38 -18.64 8.27
N SER A 114 -19.19 -17.31 8.33
CA SER A 114 -20.18 -16.34 7.84
C SER A 114 -20.35 -16.34 6.32
N GLY A 115 -19.44 -16.95 5.56
CA GLY A 115 -19.41 -16.93 4.09
C GLY A 115 -18.98 -15.60 3.46
N LYS A 116 -18.67 -14.57 4.28
CA LYS A 116 -18.32 -13.23 3.80
C LYS A 116 -16.82 -13.04 3.46
N GLY A 117 -15.98 -14.04 3.73
CA GLY A 117 -14.54 -14.01 3.54
C GLY A 117 -13.76 -13.41 4.71
N VAL A 118 -12.54 -13.90 4.88
CA VAL A 118 -11.58 -13.42 5.89
C VAL A 118 -10.24 -13.20 5.20
N HIS A 119 -9.61 -12.06 5.45
CA HIS A 119 -8.27 -11.77 4.99
C HIS A 119 -7.26 -11.92 6.13
N VAL A 120 -6.19 -12.69 5.90
CA VAL A 120 -5.04 -12.79 6.81
C VAL A 120 -3.87 -12.05 6.15
N VAL A 121 -3.47 -10.94 6.76
CA VAL A 121 -2.55 -9.98 6.16
C VAL A 121 -1.18 -10.10 6.81
N THR A 122 -0.14 -10.18 5.99
CA THR A 122 1.26 -10.24 6.42
C THR A 122 2.14 -9.27 5.64
N VAL A 123 3.43 -9.20 5.97
CA VAL A 123 4.33 -8.15 5.47
C VAL A 123 5.00 -8.45 4.13
N ASN A 124 5.04 -9.70 3.66
CA ASN A 124 5.64 -10.06 2.37
C ASN A 124 5.04 -11.33 1.77
N ASP A 125 5.27 -11.54 0.47
CA ASP A 125 4.73 -12.66 -0.30
C ASP A 125 5.19 -14.02 0.22
N TYR A 126 6.47 -14.14 0.63
CA TYR A 126 7.00 -15.39 1.19
C TYR A 126 6.23 -15.86 2.43
N LEU A 127 5.95 -14.94 3.37
CA LEU A 127 5.17 -15.27 4.56
C LEU A 127 3.71 -15.54 4.22
N ALA A 128 3.13 -14.81 3.26
CA ALA A 128 1.76 -15.05 2.81
C ALA A 128 1.60 -16.47 2.24
N GLU A 129 2.50 -16.87 1.35
CA GLU A 129 2.52 -18.21 0.75
C GLU A 129 2.77 -19.29 1.80
N TYR A 130 3.81 -19.14 2.61
CA TYR A 130 4.16 -20.11 3.67
C TYR A 130 3.03 -20.30 4.67
N GLN A 131 2.42 -19.20 5.15
CA GLN A 131 1.31 -19.28 6.11
C GLN A 131 0.05 -19.86 5.48
N SER A 132 -0.26 -19.50 4.23
CA SER A 132 -1.39 -20.08 3.49
C SER A 132 -1.25 -21.59 3.28
N ASP A 133 -0.07 -22.05 2.93
CA ASP A 133 0.19 -23.47 2.74
C ASP A 133 0.10 -24.25 4.04
N LEU A 134 0.77 -23.78 5.09
CA LEU A 134 0.85 -24.46 6.36
C LEU A 134 -0.50 -24.44 7.11
N MET A 135 -1.09 -23.24 7.32
CA MET A 135 -2.35 -23.09 8.04
C MET A 135 -3.55 -23.51 7.19
N GLY A 136 -3.44 -23.37 5.87
CA GLY A 136 -4.44 -23.85 4.92
C GLY A 136 -4.73 -25.35 5.03
N ARG A 137 -3.77 -26.16 5.51
CA ARG A 137 -4.00 -27.59 5.81
C ARG A 137 -5.09 -27.77 6.87
N VAL A 138 -5.07 -26.95 7.93
CA VAL A 138 -6.08 -26.97 9.00
C VAL A 138 -7.45 -26.57 8.46
N HIS A 139 -7.51 -25.48 7.68
CA HIS A 139 -8.75 -24.97 7.11
C HIS A 139 -9.38 -25.97 6.13
N ARG A 140 -8.57 -26.51 5.19
CA ARG A 140 -9.03 -27.51 4.23
C ARG A 140 -9.46 -28.83 4.89
N PHE A 141 -8.80 -29.23 5.97
CA PHE A 141 -9.20 -30.40 6.75
C PHE A 141 -10.62 -30.22 7.33
N LEU A 142 -10.93 -29.03 7.82
CA LEU A 142 -12.25 -28.66 8.34
C LEU A 142 -13.28 -28.32 7.22
N GLY A 143 -12.92 -28.42 5.94
CA GLY A 143 -13.84 -28.20 4.82
C GLY A 143 -13.97 -26.75 4.35
N LEU A 144 -13.10 -25.84 4.79
CA LEU A 144 -13.02 -24.48 4.26
C LEU A 144 -11.94 -24.38 3.17
N THR A 145 -12.10 -23.39 2.27
CA THR A 145 -11.14 -23.07 1.23
C THR A 145 -10.16 -22.00 1.70
N ALA A 146 -8.88 -22.15 1.32
CA ALA A 146 -7.83 -21.17 1.61
C ALA A 146 -7.05 -20.84 0.35
N GLY A 147 -6.92 -19.56 0.05
CA GLY A 147 -6.17 -19.00 -1.07
C GLY A 147 -5.08 -18.03 -0.63
N CYS A 148 -4.19 -17.68 -1.55
CA CYS A 148 -3.10 -16.73 -1.32
C CYS A 148 -3.00 -15.77 -2.50
N ILE A 149 -2.86 -14.48 -2.23
CA ILE A 149 -2.60 -13.43 -3.22
C ILE A 149 -1.10 -13.13 -3.20
N LEU A 150 -0.46 -13.26 -4.37
CA LEU A 150 0.95 -12.99 -4.59
C LEU A 150 1.13 -11.96 -5.70
N SER A 151 2.22 -11.21 -5.66
CA SER A 151 2.52 -10.13 -6.62
C SER A 151 2.43 -10.55 -8.10
N PRO A 152 2.95 -11.75 -8.54
CA PRO A 152 2.96 -12.11 -9.96
C PRO A 152 1.61 -12.64 -10.49
N MET A 153 0.56 -12.71 -9.66
CA MET A 153 -0.74 -13.24 -10.08
C MET A 153 -1.49 -12.30 -11.00
N ASN A 154 -2.11 -12.86 -12.06
CA ASN A 154 -3.03 -12.12 -12.92
C ASN A 154 -4.42 -11.95 -12.27
N PRO A 155 -5.29 -11.05 -12.79
CA PRO A 155 -6.62 -10.79 -12.20
C PRO A 155 -7.52 -12.02 -12.09
N ALA A 156 -7.49 -12.95 -13.06
CA ALA A 156 -8.30 -14.16 -13.02
C ALA A 156 -7.88 -15.09 -11.86
N GLN A 157 -6.58 -15.27 -11.66
CA GLN A 157 -6.04 -16.03 -10.54
C GLN A 157 -6.40 -15.37 -9.19
N ARG A 158 -6.24 -14.04 -9.09
CA ARG A 158 -6.61 -13.28 -7.88
C ARG A 158 -8.08 -13.46 -7.52
N ARG A 159 -8.98 -13.40 -8.51
CA ARG A 159 -10.42 -13.59 -8.29
C ARG A 159 -10.73 -14.96 -7.70
N GLU A 160 -10.09 -16.02 -8.17
CA GLU A 160 -10.27 -17.35 -7.59
C GLU A 160 -9.77 -17.43 -6.14
N MET A 161 -8.66 -16.75 -5.82
CA MET A 161 -8.15 -16.69 -4.45
C MET A 161 -9.08 -15.89 -3.51
N TYR A 162 -9.67 -14.79 -4.00
CA TYR A 162 -10.65 -14.04 -3.20
C TYR A 162 -11.99 -14.76 -3.01
N LYS A 163 -12.34 -15.73 -3.87
CA LYS A 163 -13.51 -16.58 -3.67
C LYS A 163 -13.36 -17.56 -2.52
N CYS A 164 -12.14 -17.85 -2.09
CA CYS A 164 -11.88 -18.70 -0.94
C CYS A 164 -12.47 -18.12 0.35
N ASP A 165 -12.78 -19.00 1.31
CA ASP A 165 -13.31 -18.61 2.63
C ASP A 165 -12.29 -17.77 3.41
N ILE A 166 -10.99 -18.08 3.25
CA ILE A 166 -9.87 -17.39 3.88
C ILE A 166 -8.83 -17.07 2.81
N THR A 167 -8.44 -15.81 2.70
CA THR A 167 -7.44 -15.34 1.74
C THR A 167 -6.25 -14.73 2.48
N TYR A 168 -5.06 -15.27 2.23
CA TYR A 168 -3.80 -14.73 2.70
C TYR A 168 -3.24 -13.75 1.66
N GLY A 169 -2.51 -12.72 2.10
CA GLY A 169 -1.87 -11.77 1.21
C GLY A 169 -1.12 -10.69 1.96
N THR A 170 -0.38 -9.85 1.23
CA THR A 170 0.29 -8.69 1.82
C THR A 170 -0.65 -7.48 1.87
N ASN A 171 -0.38 -6.56 2.80
CA ASN A 171 -1.10 -5.29 2.89
C ASN A 171 -1.07 -4.52 1.56
N ASN A 172 0.07 -4.52 0.86
CA ASN A 172 0.25 -3.81 -0.39
C ASN A 172 -0.58 -4.42 -1.51
N GLU A 173 -0.52 -5.75 -1.71
CA GLU A 173 -1.28 -6.41 -2.77
C GLU A 173 -2.79 -6.31 -2.58
N LEU A 174 -3.27 -6.48 -1.34
CA LEU A 174 -4.69 -6.32 -1.02
C LEU A 174 -5.15 -4.87 -1.24
N GLY A 175 -4.33 -3.89 -0.87
CA GLY A 175 -4.64 -2.48 -1.10
C GLY A 175 -4.57 -2.09 -2.58
N PHE A 176 -3.60 -2.63 -3.33
CA PHE A 176 -3.55 -2.41 -4.79
C PHE A 176 -4.71 -3.09 -5.52
N ASP A 177 -5.16 -4.27 -5.08
CA ASP A 177 -6.35 -4.89 -5.65
C ASP A 177 -7.60 -4.05 -5.43
N TYR A 178 -7.74 -3.42 -4.25
CA TYR A 178 -8.80 -2.45 -4.00
C TYR A 178 -8.73 -1.26 -4.98
N LEU A 179 -7.54 -0.71 -5.21
CA LEU A 179 -7.37 0.40 -6.17
C LEU A 179 -7.66 -0.05 -7.61
N ARG A 180 -7.19 -1.24 -8.02
CA ARG A 180 -7.46 -1.84 -9.34
C ARG A 180 -8.95 -2.08 -9.57
N ASP A 181 -9.67 -2.59 -8.58
CA ASP A 181 -11.12 -2.80 -8.65
C ASP A 181 -11.87 -1.48 -8.87
N ASN A 182 -11.38 -0.39 -8.28
CA ASN A 182 -11.96 0.94 -8.49
C ASN A 182 -11.49 1.63 -9.80
N MET A 183 -10.70 0.94 -10.61
CA MET A 183 -10.31 1.34 -11.97
C MET A 183 -10.84 0.36 -13.03
N ALA A 184 -11.61 -0.68 -12.64
CA ALA A 184 -12.14 -1.71 -13.52
C ALA A 184 -13.26 -1.16 -14.43
N TRP A 185 -13.36 -1.65 -15.65
CA TRP A 185 -14.36 -1.21 -16.64
C TRP A 185 -15.60 -2.10 -16.73
N SER A 186 -15.52 -3.30 -16.17
CA SER A 186 -16.65 -4.22 -16.09
C SER A 186 -16.69 -4.92 -14.73
N ALA A 187 -17.86 -5.43 -14.36
CA ALA A 187 -18.03 -6.19 -13.12
C ALA A 187 -17.21 -7.49 -13.09
N GLU A 188 -16.95 -8.08 -14.28
CA GLU A 188 -16.12 -9.28 -14.39
C GLU A 188 -14.63 -9.01 -14.10
N GLU A 189 -14.16 -7.78 -14.19
CA GLU A 189 -12.78 -7.42 -13.83
C GLU A 189 -12.56 -7.32 -12.34
N LEU A 190 -13.61 -7.14 -11.54
CA LEU A 190 -13.53 -7.04 -10.09
C LEU A 190 -12.99 -8.33 -9.47
N VAL A 191 -12.04 -8.22 -8.56
CA VAL A 191 -11.42 -9.36 -7.90
C VAL A 191 -11.85 -9.52 -6.45
N GLN A 192 -12.05 -8.43 -5.71
CA GLN A 192 -12.41 -8.46 -4.29
C GLN A 192 -13.92 -8.57 -4.08
N ARG A 193 -14.34 -9.30 -3.00
CA ARG A 193 -15.75 -9.47 -2.62
C ARG A 193 -16.25 -8.46 -1.60
N GLY A 194 -15.36 -7.77 -0.91
CA GLY A 194 -15.67 -6.85 0.18
C GLY A 194 -14.71 -7.00 1.37
N HIS A 195 -14.92 -6.21 2.42
CA HIS A 195 -14.02 -6.04 3.55
C HIS A 195 -14.72 -6.44 4.87
N ASN A 196 -14.95 -7.76 5.06
CA ASN A 196 -15.64 -8.26 6.25
C ASN A 196 -14.74 -8.34 7.49
N PHE A 197 -13.70 -9.16 7.49
CA PHE A 197 -12.79 -9.32 8.61
C PHE A 197 -11.34 -9.44 8.15
N ALA A 198 -10.44 -8.64 8.74
CA ALA A 198 -9.00 -8.79 8.55
C ALA A 198 -8.29 -9.12 9.86
N ILE A 199 -7.36 -10.06 9.78
CA ILE A 199 -6.38 -10.36 10.83
C ILE A 199 -5.03 -9.90 10.31
N VAL A 200 -4.45 -8.87 10.96
CA VAL A 200 -3.16 -8.29 10.54
C VAL A 200 -2.04 -8.87 11.41
N ASP A 201 -1.18 -9.68 10.80
CA ASP A 201 0.05 -10.16 11.43
C ASP A 201 1.11 -9.07 11.39
N GLU A 202 1.93 -8.96 12.43
CA GLU A 202 2.87 -7.85 12.60
C GLU A 202 2.19 -6.47 12.44
N VAL A 203 1.06 -6.30 13.14
CA VAL A 203 0.17 -5.14 13.01
C VAL A 203 0.85 -3.79 13.24
N ASP A 204 1.89 -3.74 14.05
CA ASP A 204 2.69 -2.55 14.31
C ASP A 204 3.60 -2.16 13.14
N SER A 205 4.04 -3.12 12.31
CA SER A 205 4.71 -2.81 11.06
C SER A 205 3.74 -2.17 10.07
N ILE A 206 2.66 -2.87 9.80
CA ILE A 206 1.73 -2.52 8.73
C ILE A 206 0.96 -1.24 9.06
N LEU A 207 0.42 -1.12 10.28
CA LEU A 207 -0.45 0.00 10.65
C LEU A 207 0.27 1.19 11.29
N VAL A 208 1.57 1.08 11.56
CA VAL A 208 2.38 2.17 12.13
C VAL A 208 3.57 2.50 11.24
N ASP A 209 4.49 1.55 11.00
CA ASP A 209 5.73 1.84 10.25
C ASP A 209 5.48 2.15 8.79
N GLU A 210 4.74 1.30 8.12
CA GLU A 210 4.39 1.43 6.70
C GLU A 210 3.27 2.46 6.46
N ALA A 211 2.48 2.79 7.48
CA ALA A 211 1.38 3.74 7.38
C ALA A 211 1.84 5.22 7.35
N ARG A 212 2.99 5.52 6.75
CA ARG A 212 3.55 6.88 6.56
C ARG A 212 3.24 7.44 5.18
N THR A 213 3.15 6.58 4.18
CA THR A 213 2.89 6.93 2.78
C THR A 213 1.67 6.17 2.26
N PRO A 214 0.85 6.77 1.39
CA PRO A 214 -0.26 6.06 0.77
C PRO A 214 0.22 5.03 -0.26
N LEU A 215 -0.64 4.08 -0.60
CA LEU A 215 -0.54 3.27 -1.81
C LEU A 215 -0.99 4.13 -2.99
N ILE A 216 -0.19 4.17 -4.04
CA ILE A 216 -0.45 5.00 -5.22
C ILE A 216 -0.29 4.15 -6.48
N ILE A 217 -1.27 4.22 -7.37
CA ILE A 217 -1.15 3.78 -8.77
C ILE A 217 -1.04 5.03 -9.61
N SER A 218 0.05 5.18 -10.36
CA SER A 218 0.26 6.29 -11.30
C SER A 218 0.52 5.77 -12.70
N GLY A 219 0.23 6.58 -13.69
CA GLY A 219 0.46 6.30 -15.10
C GLY A 219 0.90 7.56 -15.84
N PRO A 220 1.30 7.44 -17.12
CA PRO A 220 1.71 8.58 -17.92
C PRO A 220 0.56 9.58 -18.05
N ALA A 221 0.86 10.86 -17.78
CA ALA A 221 -0.09 11.95 -18.01
C ALA A 221 -0.18 12.29 -19.50
N ASP A 222 -1.39 12.59 -19.96
CA ASP A 222 -1.66 13.06 -21.34
C ASP A 222 -1.25 14.53 -21.54
N GLN A 223 -0.19 15.00 -20.90
CA GLN A 223 0.25 16.39 -21.03
C GLN A 223 1.11 16.57 -22.28
N PRO A 224 0.82 17.61 -23.09
CA PRO A 224 1.57 17.85 -24.31
C PRO A 224 3.00 18.29 -23.97
N THR A 225 3.98 17.43 -24.20
CA THR A 225 5.43 17.75 -24.10
C THR A 225 5.84 18.97 -24.90
N LYS A 226 5.01 19.37 -25.85
CA LYS A 226 5.18 20.55 -26.69
C LYS A 226 5.43 21.85 -25.88
N TRP A 227 4.70 22.04 -24.78
CA TRP A 227 4.79 23.27 -23.99
C TRP A 227 6.13 23.39 -23.26
N TYR A 228 6.70 22.34 -22.77
CA TYR A 228 8.03 22.37 -22.16
C TYR A 228 9.10 22.81 -23.14
N VAL A 229 9.04 22.30 -24.38
CA VAL A 229 9.98 22.67 -25.45
C VAL A 229 9.80 24.15 -25.86
N GLU A 230 8.54 24.60 -26.03
CA GLU A 230 8.24 25.99 -26.41
C GLU A 230 8.70 26.95 -25.30
N PHE A 231 8.37 26.70 -24.03
CA PHE A 231 8.79 27.58 -22.95
C PHE A 231 10.30 27.56 -22.70
N ALA A 232 10.98 26.42 -22.91
CA ALA A 232 12.44 26.37 -22.87
C ALA A 232 13.08 27.31 -23.93
N ARG A 233 12.45 27.47 -25.11
CA ARG A 233 12.89 28.40 -26.16
C ARG A 233 12.55 29.87 -25.84
N VAL A 234 11.33 30.13 -25.33
CA VAL A 234 10.86 31.46 -24.94
C VAL A 234 11.77 32.05 -23.85
N VAL A 235 12.05 31.27 -22.80
CA VAL A 235 12.83 31.73 -21.66
C VAL A 235 14.29 32.09 -22.03
N GLN A 236 14.86 31.51 -23.09
CA GLN A 236 16.19 31.93 -23.57
C GLN A 236 16.23 33.35 -24.08
N ARG A 237 15.08 33.94 -24.49
CA ARG A 237 14.96 35.32 -24.96
C ARG A 237 14.68 36.32 -23.83
N LEU A 238 14.28 35.83 -22.67
CA LEU A 238 14.04 36.65 -21.48
C LEU A 238 15.36 37.00 -20.79
N GLN A 239 15.47 38.23 -20.29
CA GLN A 239 16.66 38.75 -19.61
C GLN A 239 16.42 38.89 -18.09
N ARG A 240 17.38 38.38 -17.31
CA ARG A 240 17.41 38.53 -15.84
C ARG A 240 17.45 40.04 -15.48
N ASP A 241 16.84 40.38 -14.35
CA ASP A 241 16.74 41.74 -13.76
C ASP A 241 15.92 42.73 -14.61
N ARG A 242 15.38 42.30 -15.76
CA ARG A 242 14.48 43.09 -16.62
C ARG A 242 13.13 42.41 -16.78
N ASP A 243 13.13 41.13 -17.16
CA ASP A 243 11.93 40.37 -17.49
C ASP A 243 11.55 39.43 -16.33
N TYR A 244 12.50 39.10 -15.46
CA TYR A 244 12.30 38.33 -14.23
C TYR A 244 13.42 38.57 -13.20
N GLU A 245 13.10 38.42 -11.92
CA GLU A 245 14.02 38.51 -10.80
C GLU A 245 14.30 37.11 -10.24
N VAL A 246 15.52 36.89 -9.68
CA VAL A 246 15.93 35.59 -9.10
C VAL A 246 16.49 35.83 -7.71
N ASP A 247 15.87 35.24 -6.71
CA ASP A 247 16.43 35.14 -5.34
C ASP A 247 17.08 33.74 -5.16
N GLU A 248 18.40 33.71 -5.36
CA GLU A 248 19.16 32.45 -5.25
C GLU A 248 19.18 31.88 -3.81
N LYS A 249 19.02 32.72 -2.77
CA LYS A 249 18.99 32.28 -1.38
C LYS A 249 17.68 31.60 -1.01
N LYS A 250 16.57 32.12 -1.51
CA LYS A 250 15.24 31.55 -1.30
C LYS A 250 14.85 30.54 -2.37
N ARG A 251 15.69 30.37 -3.42
CA ARG A 251 15.40 29.55 -4.61
C ARG A 251 14.04 29.88 -5.23
N THR A 252 13.68 31.17 -5.28
CA THR A 252 12.46 31.68 -5.88
C THR A 252 12.75 32.61 -7.09
N ILE A 253 11.78 32.67 -7.97
CA ILE A 253 11.77 33.61 -9.11
C ILE A 253 10.51 34.46 -9.08
N GLY A 254 10.60 35.67 -9.60
CA GLY A 254 9.46 36.57 -9.83
C GLY A 254 9.49 37.06 -11.28
N ILE A 255 8.44 36.77 -12.05
CA ILE A 255 8.32 37.23 -13.42
C ILE A 255 7.75 38.64 -13.37
N GLN A 256 8.38 39.59 -14.10
CA GLN A 256 7.97 40.99 -14.18
C GLN A 256 6.99 41.20 -15.36
N GLU A 257 6.22 42.29 -15.31
CA GLU A 257 5.25 42.64 -16.33
C GLU A 257 5.85 42.64 -17.75
N SER A 258 7.06 43.20 -17.92
CA SER A 258 7.78 43.19 -19.20
C SER A 258 8.16 41.78 -19.69
N GLY A 259 8.27 40.80 -18.78
CA GLY A 259 8.49 39.40 -19.11
C GLY A 259 7.20 38.74 -19.59
N ILE A 260 6.08 39.06 -18.94
CA ILE A 260 4.75 38.59 -19.32
C ILE A 260 4.39 39.08 -20.73
N ASP A 261 4.48 40.39 -20.98
CA ASP A 261 4.20 40.99 -22.28
C ASP A 261 4.95 40.32 -23.45
N ARG A 262 6.23 39.95 -23.21
CA ARG A 262 7.04 39.26 -24.20
C ARG A 262 6.64 37.81 -24.44
N VAL A 263 6.14 37.15 -23.42
CA VAL A 263 5.63 35.78 -23.53
C VAL A 263 4.30 35.78 -24.27
N GLU A 264 3.41 36.74 -23.97
CA GLU A 264 2.14 36.93 -24.63
C GLU A 264 2.34 37.26 -26.12
N ASP A 265 3.25 38.19 -26.44
CA ASP A 265 3.64 38.50 -27.81
C ASP A 265 4.20 37.29 -28.58
N TYR A 266 4.99 36.45 -27.90
CA TYR A 266 5.57 35.28 -28.54
C TYR A 266 4.55 34.17 -28.80
N LEU A 267 3.62 33.95 -27.87
CA LEU A 267 2.58 32.95 -27.98
C LEU A 267 1.39 33.41 -28.80
N GLY A 268 1.26 34.73 -29.04
CA GLY A 268 0.15 35.34 -29.76
C GLY A 268 -1.16 35.28 -28.96
N ILE A 269 -1.08 35.43 -27.62
CA ILE A 269 -2.22 35.48 -26.69
C ILE A 269 -2.34 36.88 -26.08
N GLU A 270 -3.55 37.32 -25.76
CA GLU A 270 -3.82 38.65 -25.21
C GLU A 270 -3.59 38.75 -23.69
N ASN A 271 -3.79 37.66 -22.95
CA ASN A 271 -3.59 37.62 -21.50
C ASN A 271 -3.19 36.20 -21.01
N LEU A 272 -2.01 36.11 -20.43
CA LEU A 272 -1.46 34.86 -19.89
C LEU A 272 -2.18 34.37 -18.61
N TYR A 273 -2.78 35.29 -17.86
CA TYR A 273 -3.49 35.01 -16.61
C TYR A 273 -4.99 34.77 -16.80
N GLU A 274 -5.49 34.73 -18.01
CA GLU A 274 -6.85 34.28 -18.29
C GLU A 274 -7.01 32.82 -17.93
N SER A 275 -8.19 32.41 -17.43
CA SER A 275 -8.44 31.06 -16.92
C SER A 275 -8.08 29.95 -17.93
N ALA A 276 -8.27 30.18 -19.21
CA ALA A 276 -7.89 29.28 -20.29
C ALA A 276 -6.36 29.08 -20.44
N HIS A 277 -5.55 30.05 -20.01
CA HIS A 277 -4.09 30.05 -20.15
C HIS A 277 -3.34 29.84 -18.84
N THR A 278 -4.05 29.73 -17.71
CA THR A 278 -3.45 29.52 -16.36
C THR A 278 -2.41 28.40 -16.31
N PRO A 279 -2.59 27.24 -16.97
CA PRO A 279 -1.57 26.18 -16.98
C PRO A 279 -0.24 26.63 -17.61
N LEU A 280 -0.26 27.59 -18.55
CA LEU A 280 0.93 28.09 -19.22
C LEU A 280 1.87 28.86 -18.28
N VAL A 281 1.32 29.48 -17.23
CA VAL A 281 2.09 30.16 -16.17
C VAL A 281 3.00 29.19 -15.44
N GLY A 282 2.53 27.97 -15.17
CA GLY A 282 3.32 26.88 -14.57
C GLY A 282 4.53 26.50 -15.44
N TYR A 283 4.32 26.29 -16.74
CA TYR A 283 5.40 25.95 -17.67
C TYR A 283 6.42 27.11 -17.77
N LEU A 284 5.97 28.37 -17.78
CA LEU A 284 6.85 29.53 -17.78
C LEU A 284 7.72 29.59 -16.52
N ASN A 285 7.10 29.46 -15.35
CA ASN A 285 7.81 29.46 -14.07
C ASN A 285 8.87 28.34 -14.02
N ASN A 286 8.50 27.12 -14.40
CA ASN A 286 9.41 25.97 -14.40
C ASN A 286 10.56 26.15 -15.39
N ALA A 287 10.31 26.70 -16.55
CA ALA A 287 11.36 26.98 -17.54
C ALA A 287 12.36 28.01 -17.03
N VAL A 288 11.90 29.10 -16.37
CA VAL A 288 12.80 30.11 -15.78
C VAL A 288 13.57 29.53 -14.59
N ARG A 289 12.93 28.73 -13.72
CA ARG A 289 13.59 28.04 -12.60
C ARG A 289 14.64 27.07 -13.10
N ALA A 290 14.32 26.25 -14.11
CA ALA A 290 15.26 25.32 -14.73
C ALA A 290 16.48 26.03 -15.32
N LYS A 291 16.29 27.21 -15.93
CA LYS A 291 17.37 28.01 -16.50
C LYS A 291 18.31 28.57 -15.41
N GLU A 292 17.76 29.15 -14.35
CA GLU A 292 18.51 29.96 -13.39
C GLU A 292 18.95 29.22 -12.14
N LEU A 293 18.09 28.32 -11.60
CA LEU A 293 18.28 27.71 -10.28
C LEU A 293 18.83 26.29 -10.34
N PHE A 294 18.73 25.60 -11.48
CA PHE A 294 19.21 24.23 -11.64
C PHE A 294 20.40 24.21 -12.59
N LYS A 295 21.59 23.85 -12.09
CA LYS A 295 22.86 23.88 -12.82
C LYS A 295 23.34 22.46 -13.12
N LYS A 296 23.68 22.22 -14.40
CA LYS A 296 24.29 20.98 -14.85
C LYS A 296 25.60 20.73 -14.09
N ASP A 297 25.91 19.48 -13.84
CA ASP A 297 27.07 18.99 -13.10
C ASP A 297 27.13 19.44 -11.62
N LYS A 298 26.05 20.04 -11.12
CA LYS A 298 25.87 20.40 -9.71
C LYS A 298 24.56 19.82 -9.16
N ASP A 299 23.41 20.23 -9.70
CA ASP A 299 22.10 19.79 -9.24
C ASP A 299 21.63 18.54 -10.01
N TYR A 300 22.11 18.32 -11.22
CA TYR A 300 21.85 17.17 -12.08
C TYR A 300 22.97 16.89 -13.07
N VAL A 301 23.03 15.69 -13.60
CA VAL A 301 23.90 15.28 -14.72
C VAL A 301 23.10 14.72 -15.88
N VAL A 302 23.65 14.75 -17.10
CA VAL A 302 23.04 14.11 -18.27
C VAL A 302 23.90 12.95 -18.69
N ILE A 303 23.37 11.72 -18.55
CA ILE A 303 24.05 10.47 -18.90
C ILE A 303 23.15 9.65 -19.81
N ASN A 304 23.66 9.17 -20.92
CA ASN A 304 22.93 8.36 -21.92
C ASN A 304 21.64 9.01 -22.48
N GLY A 305 21.56 10.36 -22.45
CA GLY A 305 20.36 11.08 -22.88
C GLY A 305 19.29 11.26 -21.79
N GLU A 306 19.55 10.87 -20.57
CA GLU A 306 18.67 11.04 -19.41
C GLU A 306 19.23 12.07 -18.42
N VAL A 307 18.32 12.85 -17.81
CA VAL A 307 18.65 13.75 -16.71
C VAL A 307 18.58 12.98 -15.39
N LEU A 308 19.68 12.94 -14.66
CA LEU A 308 19.79 12.26 -13.36
C LEU A 308 20.08 13.28 -12.25
N ILE A 309 19.33 13.24 -11.17
CA ILE A 309 19.49 14.14 -10.01
C ILE A 309 20.82 13.83 -9.29
N VAL A 310 21.52 14.88 -8.88
CA VAL A 310 22.69 14.78 -7.98
C VAL A 310 22.28 15.29 -6.61
N ASP A 311 22.50 14.49 -5.59
CA ASP A 311 22.26 14.88 -4.20
C ASP A 311 23.22 15.99 -3.76
N GLU A 312 22.68 17.10 -3.30
CA GLU A 312 23.44 18.32 -2.96
C GLU A 312 24.44 18.11 -1.82
N HIS A 313 24.16 17.17 -0.91
CA HIS A 313 24.99 16.92 0.28
C HIS A 313 26.04 15.83 0.06
N THR A 314 25.69 14.79 -0.69
CA THR A 314 26.58 13.63 -0.90
C THR A 314 27.27 13.61 -2.25
N GLY A 315 26.83 14.41 -3.22
CA GLY A 315 27.32 14.42 -4.60
C GLY A 315 27.01 13.11 -5.37
N ARG A 316 26.15 12.23 -4.83
CA ARG A 316 25.77 10.95 -5.45
C ARG A 316 24.62 11.14 -6.42
N ILE A 317 24.62 10.33 -7.48
CA ILE A 317 23.51 10.28 -8.43
C ILE A 317 22.35 9.51 -7.80
N LEU A 318 21.19 10.12 -7.75
CA LEU A 318 19.93 9.53 -7.26
C LEU A 318 19.21 8.87 -8.44
N ALA A 319 19.57 7.63 -8.76
CA ALA A 319 18.92 6.88 -9.83
C ALA A 319 17.42 6.65 -9.52
N GLY A 320 16.55 6.79 -10.53
CA GLY A 320 15.11 6.56 -10.39
C GLY A 320 14.34 7.71 -9.71
N ARG A 321 15.00 8.78 -9.24
CA ARG A 321 14.32 9.99 -8.71
C ARG A 321 14.18 11.06 -9.79
N ARG A 322 13.04 11.76 -9.77
CA ARG A 322 12.74 12.90 -10.64
C ARG A 322 12.36 14.12 -9.81
N TYR A 323 12.59 15.31 -10.31
CA TYR A 323 12.05 16.54 -9.72
C TYR A 323 10.54 16.60 -10.00
N ASN A 324 9.77 17.02 -9.02
CA ASN A 324 8.31 17.12 -9.08
C ASN A 324 7.84 18.36 -9.88
N GLU A 325 6.53 18.48 -10.09
CA GLU A 325 5.84 19.65 -10.64
C GLU A 325 6.30 20.07 -12.05
N GLY A 326 6.64 19.13 -12.91
CA GLY A 326 7.11 19.46 -14.27
C GLY A 326 8.52 20.03 -14.32
N MET A 327 9.23 20.13 -13.19
CA MET A 327 10.58 20.68 -13.15
C MET A 327 11.58 19.78 -13.88
N HIS A 328 11.43 18.45 -13.76
CA HIS A 328 12.30 17.49 -14.44
C HIS A 328 12.17 17.63 -15.95
N GLN A 329 10.94 17.72 -16.46
CA GLN A 329 10.61 17.93 -17.86
C GLN A 329 11.14 19.29 -18.36
N ALA A 330 11.06 20.33 -17.53
CA ALA A 330 11.64 21.63 -17.86
C ALA A 330 13.17 21.58 -17.99
N ILE A 331 13.84 20.75 -17.16
CA ILE A 331 15.29 20.52 -17.27
C ILE A 331 15.61 19.64 -18.50
N GLU A 332 14.84 18.58 -18.77
CA GLU A 332 14.96 17.77 -19.99
C GLU A 332 14.81 18.63 -21.25
N ALA A 333 13.81 19.52 -21.27
CA ALA A 333 13.61 20.49 -22.36
C ALA A 333 14.79 21.47 -22.48
N LYS A 334 15.33 21.97 -21.36
CA LYS A 334 16.50 22.84 -21.32
C LYS A 334 17.73 22.17 -21.89
N GLU A 335 17.98 20.91 -21.59
CA GLU A 335 19.13 20.15 -22.06
C GLU A 335 18.92 19.55 -23.46
N GLY A 336 17.69 19.61 -24.00
CA GLY A 336 17.35 19.10 -25.34
C GLY A 336 17.40 17.58 -25.44
N VAL A 337 17.17 16.89 -24.32
CA VAL A 337 17.01 15.43 -24.25
C VAL A 337 15.53 15.06 -24.44
N GLU A 338 15.24 13.77 -24.60
CA GLU A 338 13.88 13.29 -24.72
C GLU A 338 13.11 13.58 -23.42
N ILE A 339 11.95 14.24 -23.55
CA ILE A 339 11.12 14.59 -22.40
C ILE A 339 10.25 13.38 -22.07
N GLN A 340 10.47 12.81 -20.90
CA GLN A 340 9.64 11.70 -20.40
C GLN A 340 8.35 12.26 -19.82
N HIS A 341 7.24 11.53 -20.06
CA HIS A 341 5.94 11.93 -19.53
C HIS A 341 5.97 11.99 -17.99
N GLU A 342 5.25 12.94 -17.43
CA GLU A 342 4.99 12.99 -15.99
C GLU A 342 4.01 11.89 -15.62
N ASN A 343 4.23 11.24 -14.49
CA ASN A 343 3.28 10.26 -13.97
C ASN A 343 2.19 10.99 -13.20
N GLN A 344 0.95 10.80 -13.61
CA GLN A 344 -0.23 11.29 -12.92
C GLN A 344 -0.77 10.23 -11.96
N THR A 345 -1.17 10.62 -10.75
CA THR A 345 -1.88 9.75 -9.82
C THR A 345 -3.23 9.34 -10.40
N LEU A 346 -3.42 8.03 -10.61
CA LEU A 346 -4.67 7.46 -11.11
C LEU A 346 -5.58 7.02 -9.96
N ALA A 347 -5.01 6.44 -8.92
CA ALA A 347 -5.71 6.04 -7.72
C ALA A 347 -4.78 6.04 -6.52
N THR A 348 -5.29 6.37 -5.35
CA THR A 348 -4.52 6.40 -4.10
C THR A 348 -5.39 6.02 -2.90
N VAL A 349 -4.79 5.39 -1.89
CA VAL A 349 -5.42 5.12 -0.60
C VAL A 349 -4.34 4.99 0.48
N THR A 350 -4.56 5.56 1.66
CA THR A 350 -3.69 5.30 2.81
C THR A 350 -4.00 3.92 3.41
N LEU A 351 -2.99 3.24 3.96
CA LEU A 351 -3.20 1.98 4.67
C LEU A 351 -4.20 2.16 5.83
N GLN A 352 -4.17 3.32 6.49
CA GLN A 352 -5.12 3.63 7.56
C GLN A 352 -6.57 3.57 7.06
N ASN A 353 -6.87 4.24 5.96
CA ASN A 353 -8.23 4.27 5.40
C ASN A 353 -8.61 2.93 4.80
N TYR A 354 -7.67 2.22 4.15
CA TYR A 354 -7.92 0.89 3.64
C TYR A 354 -8.36 -0.09 4.75
N PHE A 355 -7.60 -0.19 5.85
CA PHE A 355 -7.95 -1.11 6.94
C PHE A 355 -9.18 -0.68 7.75
N ARG A 356 -9.55 0.59 7.73
CA ARG A 356 -10.80 1.09 8.33
C ARG A 356 -12.07 0.70 7.56
N MET A 357 -11.95 0.22 6.32
CA MET A 357 -13.08 -0.30 5.54
C MET A 357 -13.58 -1.67 6.01
N TYR A 358 -12.77 -2.43 6.73
CA TYR A 358 -13.20 -3.71 7.25
C TYR A 358 -14.25 -3.56 8.35
N ASP A 359 -15.35 -4.33 8.26
CA ASP A 359 -16.39 -4.38 9.31
C ASP A 359 -15.79 -4.77 10.66
N LYS A 360 -14.79 -5.65 10.65
CA LYS A 360 -14.03 -6.07 11.81
C LYS A 360 -12.53 -6.17 11.50
N LEU A 361 -11.73 -5.65 12.42
CA LEU A 361 -10.27 -5.67 12.35
C LEU A 361 -9.69 -6.28 13.61
N GLY A 362 -8.73 -7.17 13.48
CA GLY A 362 -7.91 -7.71 14.56
C GLY A 362 -6.44 -7.69 14.18
N GLY A 363 -5.56 -7.60 15.14
CA GLY A 363 -4.13 -7.58 14.87
C GLY A 363 -3.31 -8.33 15.91
N MET A 364 -2.12 -8.77 15.55
CA MET A 364 -1.18 -9.43 16.46
C MET A 364 0.24 -8.97 16.20
N THR A 365 1.00 -8.81 17.27
CA THR A 365 2.44 -8.48 17.25
C THR A 365 3.03 -8.75 18.64
N GLY A 366 4.35 -8.72 18.75
CA GLY A 366 5.07 -8.80 20.04
C GLY A 366 5.24 -7.46 20.76
N THR A 367 4.82 -6.33 20.17
CA THR A 367 5.26 -4.98 20.59
C THR A 367 4.22 -3.87 20.32
N ALA A 368 2.94 -4.11 20.58
CA ALA A 368 1.88 -3.13 20.31
C ALA A 368 1.67 -2.10 21.44
N MET A 369 1.97 -2.44 22.69
CA MET A 369 1.60 -1.64 23.86
C MET A 369 2.22 -0.23 23.83
N THR A 370 3.39 -0.06 23.23
CA THR A 370 4.04 1.25 23.06
C THR A 370 3.21 2.21 22.22
N GLU A 371 2.47 1.68 21.25
CA GLU A 371 1.64 2.42 20.28
C GLU A 371 0.13 2.28 20.55
N ALA A 372 -0.25 1.76 21.74
CA ALA A 372 -1.65 1.48 22.08
C ALA A 372 -2.58 2.72 21.95
N ALA A 373 -2.06 3.92 22.20
CA ALA A 373 -2.79 5.16 22.01
C ALA A 373 -3.12 5.43 20.54
N GLU A 374 -2.17 5.18 19.64
CA GLU A 374 -2.32 5.34 18.19
C GLU A 374 -3.32 4.32 17.65
N PHE A 375 -3.18 3.04 17.99
CA PHE A 375 -4.13 1.99 17.59
C PHE A 375 -5.56 2.30 18.00
N ASN A 376 -5.75 2.80 19.22
CA ASN A 376 -7.07 3.19 19.68
C ASN A 376 -7.61 4.44 18.98
N GLN A 377 -6.78 5.45 18.76
CA GLN A 377 -7.20 6.72 18.17
C GLN A 377 -7.56 6.57 16.69
N ILE A 378 -6.73 5.87 15.91
CA ILE A 378 -6.87 5.73 14.45
C ILE A 378 -7.82 4.59 14.10
N TYR A 379 -7.57 3.40 14.63
CA TYR A 379 -8.24 2.15 14.19
C TYR A 379 -9.31 1.66 15.16
N LYS A 380 -9.48 2.32 16.30
CA LYS A 380 -10.40 1.91 17.39
C LYS A 380 -10.08 0.53 17.98
N LEU A 381 -8.84 0.09 17.84
CA LEU A 381 -8.36 -1.19 18.36
C LEU A 381 -7.82 -1.04 19.79
N GLY A 382 -8.25 -1.92 20.68
CA GLY A 382 -7.64 -2.09 22.00
C GLY A 382 -6.44 -3.02 21.92
N VAL A 383 -5.42 -2.80 22.74
CA VAL A 383 -4.27 -3.70 22.86
C VAL A 383 -4.41 -4.52 24.13
N ILE A 384 -4.29 -5.85 24.01
CA ILE A 384 -4.38 -6.79 25.15
C ILE A 384 -3.08 -7.57 25.22
N GLU A 385 -2.34 -7.41 26.32
CA GLU A 385 -1.14 -8.18 26.60
C GLU A 385 -1.53 -9.61 27.02
N ILE A 386 -1.19 -10.59 26.18
CA ILE A 386 -1.43 -12.02 26.45
C ILE A 386 -0.22 -12.58 27.21
N PRO A 387 -0.43 -13.31 28.31
CA PRO A 387 0.67 -13.90 29.05
C PRO A 387 1.41 -14.94 28.20
N THR A 388 2.71 -15.12 28.44
CA THR A 388 3.51 -16.17 27.78
C THR A 388 3.14 -17.56 28.28
N ASN A 389 3.25 -18.56 27.41
CA ASN A 389 3.01 -19.96 27.75
C ASN A 389 3.99 -20.48 28.82
N ARG A 390 5.28 -20.10 28.67
CA ARG A 390 6.33 -20.36 29.68
C ARG A 390 6.94 -19.04 30.13
N PRO A 391 7.41 -18.93 31.40
CA PRO A 391 8.07 -17.73 31.89
C PRO A 391 9.28 -17.39 31.04
N MET A 392 9.43 -16.11 30.67
CA MET A 392 10.60 -15.60 29.96
C MET A 392 11.80 -15.55 30.94
N VAL A 393 12.88 -16.22 30.59
CA VAL A 393 14.11 -16.31 31.39
C VAL A 393 15.30 -15.54 30.78
N ARG A 394 15.09 -14.86 29.63
CA ARG A 394 16.11 -14.03 28.97
C ARG A 394 16.65 -12.95 29.92
N GLN A 395 17.97 -12.74 29.87
CA GLN A 395 18.66 -11.69 30.62
C GLN A 395 18.94 -10.48 29.72
N ASP A 396 18.26 -9.37 29.98
CA ASP A 396 18.51 -8.12 29.30
C ASP A 396 19.57 -7.32 30.08
N GLN A 397 20.79 -7.27 29.52
CA GLN A 397 21.95 -6.62 30.13
C GLN A 397 21.89 -5.09 30.03
N PRO A 398 22.53 -4.31 30.92
CA PRO A 398 22.61 -2.87 30.78
C PRO A 398 23.30 -2.43 29.50
N ASP A 399 22.90 -1.26 28.99
CA ASP A 399 23.55 -0.65 27.80
C ASP A 399 24.98 -0.22 28.15
N LEU A 400 25.90 -0.43 27.18
CA LEU A 400 27.26 0.08 27.23
C LEU A 400 27.39 1.30 26.34
N VAL A 401 27.72 2.47 26.91
CA VAL A 401 27.79 3.73 26.18
C VAL A 401 29.24 4.17 26.04
N TYR A 402 29.70 4.29 24.81
CA TYR A 402 31.02 4.73 24.42
C TYR A 402 30.99 6.19 23.97
N ARG A 403 32.13 6.85 24.03
CA ARG A 403 32.24 8.23 23.54
C ARG A 403 32.24 8.30 22.02
N THR A 404 32.96 7.40 21.36
CA THR A 404 33.12 7.38 19.92
C THR A 404 32.56 6.10 19.30
N GLU A 405 32.13 6.20 18.06
CA GLU A 405 31.62 5.07 17.29
C GLU A 405 32.73 4.01 17.04
N ALA A 406 33.97 4.47 16.83
CA ALA A 406 35.12 3.59 16.64
C ALA A 406 35.41 2.70 17.86
N ALA A 407 35.35 3.26 19.07
CA ALA A 407 35.51 2.50 20.32
C ALA A 407 34.36 1.51 20.54
N LYS A 408 33.15 1.92 20.22
CA LYS A 408 31.95 1.07 20.23
C LYS A 408 32.14 -0.16 19.35
N PHE A 409 32.46 0.02 18.07
CA PHE A 409 32.61 -1.10 17.13
C PHE A 409 33.81 -2.01 17.48
N SER A 410 34.91 -1.46 18.00
CA SER A 410 35.99 -2.31 18.50
C SER A 410 35.53 -3.25 19.60
N SER A 411 34.80 -2.73 20.59
CA SER A 411 34.24 -3.53 21.68
C SER A 411 33.19 -4.52 21.23
N VAL A 412 32.35 -4.16 20.25
CA VAL A 412 31.36 -5.07 19.62
C VAL A 412 32.06 -6.25 18.97
N VAL A 413 33.12 -6.02 18.20
CA VAL A 413 33.91 -7.09 17.53
C VAL A 413 34.57 -8.01 18.55
N ASP A 414 35.09 -7.46 19.65
CA ASP A 414 35.74 -8.24 20.71
C ASP A 414 34.73 -9.13 21.47
N ASP A 415 33.52 -8.62 21.78
CA ASP A 415 32.46 -9.39 22.43
C ASP A 415 31.94 -10.51 21.51
N ILE A 416 31.71 -10.19 20.21
CA ILE A 416 31.33 -11.20 19.23
C ILE A 416 32.37 -12.32 19.11
N ALA A 417 33.68 -11.98 19.08
CA ALA A 417 34.76 -12.95 19.02
C ALA A 417 34.71 -13.88 20.20
N GLN A 418 34.65 -13.33 21.42
CA GLN A 418 34.57 -14.10 22.66
C GLN A 418 33.39 -15.07 22.69
N ARG A 419 32.17 -14.58 22.38
CA ARG A 419 30.96 -15.39 22.39
C ARG A 419 31.00 -16.52 21.35
N SER A 420 31.46 -16.22 20.14
CA SER A 420 31.61 -17.19 19.07
C SER A 420 32.65 -18.27 19.39
N GLU A 421 33.78 -17.91 20.01
CA GLU A 421 34.81 -18.86 20.51
C GLU A 421 34.23 -19.76 21.61
N ASP A 422 33.41 -19.24 22.52
CA ASP A 422 32.70 -19.98 23.55
C ASP A 422 31.61 -20.90 22.97
N GLY A 423 31.24 -20.72 21.68
CA GLY A 423 30.23 -21.49 20.97
C GLY A 423 28.80 -20.95 21.11
N GLN A 424 28.60 -19.80 21.76
CA GLN A 424 27.29 -19.15 21.86
C GLN A 424 26.90 -18.50 20.53
N PRO A 425 25.70 -18.74 19.99
CA PRO A 425 25.22 -18.04 18.79
C PRO A 425 24.97 -16.55 19.05
N VAL A 426 25.36 -15.69 18.09
CA VAL A 426 25.26 -14.24 18.19
C VAL A 426 24.45 -13.68 17.03
N LEU A 427 23.40 -12.93 17.36
CA LEU A 427 22.65 -12.11 16.40
C LEU A 427 22.95 -10.64 16.64
N VAL A 428 23.52 -9.97 15.65
CA VAL A 428 23.85 -8.55 15.72
C VAL A 428 22.82 -7.74 14.94
N GLY A 429 22.15 -6.81 15.60
CA GLY A 429 21.24 -5.85 14.99
C GLY A 429 21.95 -4.52 14.68
N THR A 430 21.86 -4.07 13.43
CA THR A 430 22.36 -2.77 12.97
C THR A 430 21.23 -1.90 12.46
N THR A 431 21.38 -0.57 12.51
CA THR A 431 20.33 0.36 12.08
C THR A 431 20.32 0.63 10.58
N SER A 432 21.40 0.35 9.86
CA SER A 432 21.48 0.56 8.40
C SER A 432 22.31 -0.52 7.71
N VAL A 433 22.12 -0.65 6.39
CA VAL A 433 22.91 -1.54 5.53
C VAL A 433 24.38 -1.16 5.56
N GLU A 434 24.71 0.13 5.53
CA GLU A 434 26.09 0.64 5.57
C GLU A 434 26.80 0.20 6.85
N LYS A 435 26.15 0.32 8.01
CA LYS A 435 26.71 -0.11 9.32
C LYS A 435 26.88 -1.63 9.39
N SER A 436 25.97 -2.40 8.78
CA SER A 436 26.09 -3.86 8.69
C SER A 436 27.30 -4.29 7.85
N GLU A 437 27.54 -3.62 6.72
CA GLU A 437 28.69 -3.87 5.85
C GLU A 437 30.01 -3.45 6.52
N THR A 438 30.03 -2.32 7.21
CA THR A 438 31.20 -1.84 7.97
C THR A 438 31.58 -2.84 9.08
N LEU A 439 30.60 -3.31 9.84
CA LEU A 439 30.85 -4.34 10.86
C LEU A 439 31.32 -5.67 10.24
N SER A 440 30.70 -6.08 9.13
CA SER A 440 31.10 -7.30 8.39
C SER A 440 32.57 -7.22 7.94
N GLN A 441 33.04 -6.08 7.46
CA GLN A 441 34.45 -5.89 7.09
C GLN A 441 35.37 -6.02 8.31
N GLN A 442 34.99 -5.50 9.48
CA GLN A 442 35.77 -5.62 10.71
C GLN A 442 35.84 -7.08 11.22
N LEU A 443 34.71 -7.81 11.18
CA LEU A 443 34.63 -9.22 11.52
C LEU A 443 35.50 -10.09 10.60
N ARG A 444 35.50 -9.83 9.29
CA ARG A 444 36.36 -10.49 8.30
C ARG A 444 37.86 -10.25 8.60
N LYS A 445 38.25 -9.02 8.93
CA LYS A 445 39.62 -8.67 9.31
C LYS A 445 40.07 -9.44 10.55
N ARG A 446 39.16 -9.72 11.47
CA ARG A 446 39.41 -10.50 12.70
C ARG A 446 39.33 -12.01 12.46
N GLY A 447 38.93 -12.46 11.27
CA GLY A 447 38.83 -13.87 10.93
C GLY A 447 37.59 -14.57 11.48
N ILE A 448 36.54 -13.82 11.85
CA ILE A 448 35.28 -14.37 12.38
C ILE A 448 34.36 -14.71 11.21
N ALA A 449 33.98 -15.99 11.10
CA ALA A 449 33.00 -16.45 10.14
C ALA A 449 31.62 -15.91 10.52
N HIS A 450 30.93 -15.28 9.58
CA HIS A 450 29.60 -14.69 9.82
C HIS A 450 28.79 -14.62 8.52
N GLU A 451 27.46 -14.58 8.67
CA GLU A 451 26.51 -14.31 7.59
C GLU A 451 25.93 -12.90 7.75
N VAL A 452 25.66 -12.24 6.62
CA VAL A 452 25.04 -10.89 6.60
C VAL A 452 23.67 -10.99 5.99
N LEU A 453 22.69 -10.47 6.72
CA LEU A 453 21.28 -10.47 6.39
C LEU A 453 20.87 -9.03 6.11
N ASN A 454 20.63 -8.71 4.84
CA ASN A 454 20.19 -7.39 4.42
C ASN A 454 19.11 -7.52 3.33
N ALA A 455 18.30 -6.48 3.15
CA ALA A 455 17.13 -6.43 2.27
C ALA A 455 17.38 -6.77 0.77
N LYS A 456 18.62 -7.01 0.37
CA LYS A 456 18.97 -7.27 -1.03
C LYS A 456 18.67 -8.72 -1.50
N HIS A 457 18.39 -9.67 -0.59
CA HIS A 457 18.29 -11.10 -0.94
C HIS A 457 17.25 -11.84 -0.09
N HIS A 458 15.96 -11.61 -0.30
CA HIS A 458 14.87 -12.20 0.49
C HIS A 458 14.84 -13.74 0.52
N GLU A 459 15.10 -14.43 -0.61
CA GLU A 459 15.11 -15.90 -0.66
C GLU A 459 16.23 -16.51 0.19
N ARG A 460 17.38 -15.86 0.20
CA ARG A 460 18.54 -16.29 1.00
C ARG A 460 18.36 -16.00 2.49
N GLU A 461 17.49 -15.07 2.81
CA GLU A 461 17.19 -14.61 4.16
C GLU A 461 16.67 -15.75 5.04
N ALA A 462 15.65 -16.48 4.59
CA ALA A 462 15.08 -17.61 5.33
C ALA A 462 16.13 -18.70 5.63
N ALA A 463 17.01 -18.99 4.69
CA ALA A 463 18.08 -19.97 4.89
C ALA A 463 19.12 -19.52 5.92
N ILE A 464 19.48 -18.23 5.95
CA ILE A 464 20.40 -17.65 6.94
C ILE A 464 19.75 -17.67 8.32
N VAL A 465 18.51 -17.22 8.45
CA VAL A 465 17.78 -17.21 9.73
C VAL A 465 17.63 -18.61 10.30
N ALA A 466 17.36 -19.61 9.45
CA ALA A 466 17.27 -21.01 9.87
C ALA A 466 18.56 -21.56 10.51
N GLN A 467 19.72 -20.98 10.20
CA GLN A 467 21.03 -21.36 10.74
C GLN A 467 21.52 -20.44 11.87
N ALA A 468 20.86 -19.28 12.09
CA ALA A 468 21.34 -18.27 13.05
C ALA A 468 21.36 -18.74 14.52
N GLY A 469 20.58 -19.74 14.87
CA GLY A 469 20.54 -20.35 16.22
C GLY A 469 21.52 -21.50 16.44
N ARG A 470 22.39 -21.83 15.48
CA ARG A 470 23.37 -22.90 15.60
C ARG A 470 24.54 -22.50 16.46
N LYS A 471 25.19 -23.49 17.07
CA LYS A 471 26.36 -23.30 17.92
C LYS A 471 27.46 -22.49 17.24
N GLY A 472 27.84 -21.35 17.86
CA GLY A 472 28.90 -20.46 17.38
C GLY A 472 28.58 -19.67 16.11
N ALA A 473 27.32 -19.71 15.63
CA ALA A 473 26.89 -18.93 14.47
C ALA A 473 26.91 -17.43 14.81
N VAL A 474 27.40 -16.61 13.85
CA VAL A 474 27.37 -15.16 13.93
C VAL A 474 26.57 -14.64 12.76
N THR A 475 25.48 -13.92 13.03
CA THR A 475 24.60 -13.33 12.02
C THR A 475 24.50 -11.83 12.25
N VAL A 476 24.84 -11.05 11.24
CA VAL A 476 24.70 -9.58 11.24
C VAL A 476 23.45 -9.24 10.42
N ALA A 477 22.45 -8.68 11.07
CA ALA A 477 21.16 -8.36 10.44
C ALA A 477 20.90 -6.85 10.48
N THR A 478 20.36 -6.30 9.39
CA THR A 478 19.70 -5.00 9.47
C THR A 478 18.33 -5.14 10.17
N ASN A 479 17.82 -4.05 10.65
CA ASN A 479 16.70 -3.94 11.58
C ASN A 479 15.47 -4.80 11.27
N MET A 480 15.08 -4.87 10.01
CA MET A 480 13.86 -5.54 9.56
C MET A 480 14.12 -6.93 8.96
N ALA A 481 15.39 -7.28 8.69
CA ALA A 481 15.73 -8.54 8.08
C ALA A 481 15.39 -9.74 8.99
N GLY A 482 14.78 -10.78 8.43
CA GLY A 482 14.31 -11.97 9.17
C GLY A 482 13.05 -11.75 10.01
N ARG A 483 12.30 -10.66 9.82
CA ARG A 483 11.02 -10.43 10.52
C ARG A 483 9.99 -11.50 10.10
N GLY A 484 9.19 -11.96 11.04
CA GLY A 484 8.22 -13.04 10.80
C GLY A 484 8.81 -14.45 10.78
N THR A 485 10.15 -14.60 10.73
CA THR A 485 10.82 -15.91 10.77
C THR A 485 11.42 -16.18 12.15
N ASP A 486 11.20 -17.38 12.67
CA ASP A 486 11.70 -17.76 13.98
C ASP A 486 13.15 -18.29 13.93
N ILE A 487 14.01 -17.82 14.86
CA ILE A 487 15.33 -18.36 15.09
C ILE A 487 15.21 -19.47 16.16
N MET A 488 15.45 -20.71 15.75
CA MET A 488 15.41 -21.88 16.62
C MET A 488 16.81 -22.22 17.08
N LEU A 489 16.99 -22.47 18.39
CA LEU A 489 18.26 -22.95 18.92
C LEU A 489 18.60 -24.34 18.33
N GLY A 490 19.85 -24.50 17.89
CA GLY A 490 20.31 -25.69 17.18
C GLY A 490 19.99 -25.69 15.67
N GLY A 491 19.23 -24.69 15.17
CA GLY A 491 18.85 -24.55 13.75
C GLY A 491 17.48 -25.16 13.41
N ASN A 492 17.13 -25.13 12.14
CA ASN A 492 15.88 -25.67 11.61
C ASN A 492 16.11 -27.06 10.97
N ALA A 493 15.42 -28.08 11.48
CA ALA A 493 15.61 -29.46 11.05
C ALA A 493 15.19 -29.69 9.58
N GLU A 494 14.16 -29.04 9.09
CA GLU A 494 13.70 -29.18 7.70
C GLU A 494 14.74 -28.62 6.71
N PHE A 495 15.26 -27.41 6.97
CA PHE A 495 16.34 -26.84 6.17
C PHE A 495 17.61 -27.69 6.18
N MET A 496 17.93 -28.30 7.32
CA MET A 496 19.07 -29.23 7.43
C MET A 496 18.85 -30.50 6.63
N ALA A 497 17.63 -31.06 6.64
CA ALA A 497 17.27 -32.23 5.84
C ALA A 497 17.34 -31.96 4.35
N VAL A 498 16.78 -30.83 3.89
CA VAL A 498 16.88 -30.36 2.48
C VAL A 498 18.35 -30.24 2.05
N ALA A 499 19.17 -29.55 2.86
CA ALA A 499 20.58 -29.37 2.57
C ALA A 499 21.33 -30.70 2.49
N ALA A 500 21.03 -31.65 3.38
CA ALA A 500 21.63 -32.97 3.39
C ALA A 500 21.28 -33.80 2.15
N LEU A 501 20.02 -33.75 1.70
CA LEU A 501 19.55 -34.43 0.48
C LEU A 501 20.16 -33.81 -0.77
N LYS A 502 20.23 -32.47 -0.82
CA LYS A 502 20.88 -31.77 -1.93
C LYS A 502 22.37 -32.10 -2.07
N GLN A 503 23.09 -32.27 -0.94
CA GLN A 503 24.48 -32.75 -0.95
C GLN A 503 24.61 -34.20 -1.49
N GLN A 504 23.56 -35.01 -1.37
CA GLN A 504 23.49 -36.35 -1.94
C GLN A 504 23.06 -36.35 -3.42
N GLY A 505 22.81 -35.19 -4.02
CA GLY A 505 22.37 -35.05 -5.39
C GLY A 505 20.87 -35.35 -5.58
N LEU A 506 20.09 -35.32 -4.50
CA LEU A 506 18.64 -35.48 -4.54
C LEU A 506 17.95 -34.13 -4.53
N ASP A 507 17.11 -33.89 -5.53
CA ASP A 507 16.37 -32.64 -5.70
C ASP A 507 14.86 -32.95 -5.83
N PRO A 508 13.95 -32.17 -5.17
CA PRO A 508 12.52 -32.43 -5.21
C PRO A 508 11.90 -32.30 -6.62
N VAL A 509 12.56 -31.57 -7.54
CA VAL A 509 12.09 -31.36 -8.92
C VAL A 509 12.76 -32.34 -9.91
N GLU A 510 14.08 -32.56 -9.76
CA GLU A 510 14.85 -33.40 -10.69
C GLU A 510 14.75 -34.91 -10.34
N THR A 511 14.62 -35.25 -9.05
CA THR A 511 14.57 -36.64 -8.55
C THR A 511 13.45 -36.84 -7.51
N PRO A 512 12.17 -36.60 -7.83
CA PRO A 512 11.08 -36.54 -6.86
C PRO A 512 10.86 -37.85 -6.08
N GLU A 513 10.90 -39.01 -6.75
CA GLU A 513 10.67 -40.33 -6.12
C GLU A 513 11.77 -40.67 -5.12
N ASP A 514 13.02 -40.47 -5.48
CA ASP A 514 14.18 -40.74 -4.63
C ASP A 514 14.26 -39.77 -3.46
N TYR A 515 13.91 -38.49 -3.73
CA TYR A 515 13.82 -37.45 -2.70
C TYR A 515 12.75 -37.77 -1.66
N GLU A 516 11.52 -38.09 -2.08
CA GLU A 516 10.42 -38.44 -1.17
C GLU A 516 10.74 -39.68 -0.34
N SER A 517 11.38 -40.66 -0.94
CA SER A 517 11.81 -41.90 -0.24
C SER A 517 12.88 -41.62 0.83
N ALA A 518 13.80 -40.70 0.57
CA ALA A 518 14.90 -40.38 1.47
C ALA A 518 14.53 -39.33 2.55
N TRP A 519 13.49 -38.53 2.29
CA TRP A 519 13.05 -37.42 3.15
C TRP A 519 12.79 -37.79 4.62
N PRO A 520 12.03 -38.88 4.98
CA PRO A 520 11.72 -39.18 6.37
C PRO A 520 12.97 -39.46 7.20
N ALA A 521 13.93 -40.18 6.61
CA ALA A 521 15.17 -40.53 7.30
C ALA A 521 16.10 -39.29 7.44
N ALA A 522 16.16 -38.44 6.43
CA ALA A 522 16.93 -37.20 6.48
C ALA A 522 16.37 -36.26 7.56
N LEU A 523 15.05 -36.10 7.61
CA LEU A 523 14.36 -35.27 8.59
C LEU A 523 14.56 -35.80 10.03
N GLU A 524 14.42 -37.09 10.25
CA GLU A 524 14.65 -37.71 11.60
C GLU A 524 16.10 -37.48 12.07
N ASN A 525 17.06 -37.63 11.18
CA ASN A 525 18.47 -37.39 11.48
C ASN A 525 18.73 -35.90 11.80
N ALA A 526 18.14 -35.01 11.04
CA ALA A 526 18.24 -33.57 11.26
C ALA A 526 17.59 -33.18 12.61
N GLN A 527 16.42 -33.72 12.94
CA GLN A 527 15.75 -33.47 14.22
C GLN A 527 16.59 -33.91 15.42
N LYS A 528 17.22 -35.06 15.33
CA LYS A 528 18.15 -35.57 16.37
C LYS A 528 19.38 -34.68 16.54
N ALA A 529 19.93 -34.18 15.42
CA ALA A 529 21.07 -33.26 15.42
C ALA A 529 20.70 -31.92 16.04
N VAL A 530 19.56 -31.34 15.62
CA VAL A 530 19.02 -30.09 16.18
C VAL A 530 18.75 -30.21 17.67
N ALA A 531 18.09 -31.28 18.14
CA ALA A 531 17.80 -31.48 19.55
C ALA A 531 19.07 -31.49 20.41
N ARG A 532 20.13 -32.21 19.96
CA ARG A 532 21.41 -32.20 20.66
C ARG A 532 22.09 -30.85 20.68
N GLU A 533 22.12 -30.16 19.54
CA GLU A 533 22.73 -28.83 19.43
C GLU A 533 21.93 -27.77 20.23
N HIS A 534 20.58 -27.91 20.30
CA HIS A 534 19.72 -27.11 21.16
C HIS A 534 20.14 -27.22 22.64
N ASP A 535 20.34 -28.40 23.14
CA ASP A 535 20.76 -28.62 24.53
C ASP A 535 22.12 -27.99 24.81
N GLU A 536 23.10 -28.17 23.89
CA GLU A 536 24.42 -27.56 23.99
C GLU A 536 24.35 -26.01 23.99
N VAL A 537 23.55 -25.40 23.11
CA VAL A 537 23.39 -23.94 23.04
C VAL A 537 22.63 -23.42 24.26
N THR A 538 21.70 -24.19 24.79
CA THR A 538 20.96 -23.85 26.01
C THR A 538 21.88 -23.78 27.21
N GLU A 539 22.82 -24.73 27.35
CA GLU A 539 23.83 -24.72 28.41
C GLU A 539 24.78 -23.50 28.30
N LEU A 540 25.04 -23.01 27.07
CA LEU A 540 25.86 -21.81 26.82
C LEU A 540 25.10 -20.48 27.05
N GLY A 541 23.83 -20.51 27.45
CA GLY A 541 23.01 -19.31 27.72
C GLY A 541 22.08 -18.91 26.59
N GLY A 542 21.93 -19.75 25.55
CA GLY A 542 21.04 -19.54 24.42
C GLY A 542 21.54 -18.49 23.42
N LEU A 543 20.65 -17.91 22.62
CA LEU A 543 21.00 -16.89 21.62
C LEU A 543 21.34 -15.56 22.31
N TYR A 544 22.50 -15.01 21.98
CA TYR A 544 22.91 -13.65 22.37
C TYR A 544 22.51 -12.65 21.30
N VAL A 545 21.74 -11.63 21.68
CA VAL A 545 21.32 -10.54 20.80
C VAL A 545 22.09 -9.28 21.15
N LEU A 546 22.84 -8.75 20.19
CA LEU A 546 23.64 -7.55 20.32
C LEU A 546 23.06 -6.45 19.42
N GLY A 547 22.64 -5.32 20.00
CA GLY A 547 22.27 -4.12 19.25
C GLY A 547 23.44 -3.14 19.17
N THR A 548 23.78 -2.65 17.98
CA THR A 548 24.88 -1.69 17.79
C THR A 548 24.45 -0.24 18.03
N GLU A 549 23.13 0.01 18.09
CA GLU A 549 22.52 1.32 18.35
C GLU A 549 21.10 1.13 18.90
N ARG A 550 20.55 2.20 19.48
CA ARG A 550 19.13 2.29 19.76
C ARG A 550 18.39 2.81 18.52
N HIS A 551 17.27 2.22 18.23
CA HIS A 551 16.40 2.66 17.15
C HIS A 551 15.56 3.87 17.55
N GLU A 552 14.97 4.53 16.59
CA GLU A 552 14.05 5.66 16.83
C GLU A 552 12.84 5.28 17.69
N SER A 553 12.40 4.02 17.63
CA SER A 553 11.31 3.47 18.42
C SER A 553 11.79 2.37 19.37
N ARG A 554 11.34 2.45 20.64
CA ARG A 554 11.54 1.39 21.65
C ARG A 554 10.96 0.06 21.23
N ARG A 555 9.93 0.09 20.41
CA ARG A 555 9.27 -1.08 19.83
C ARG A 555 10.26 -1.92 19.02
N ILE A 556 11.02 -1.30 18.15
CA ILE A 556 12.03 -1.97 17.31
C ILE A 556 13.13 -2.60 18.17
N ASP A 557 13.60 -1.90 19.19
CA ASP A 557 14.54 -2.47 20.18
C ASP A 557 13.98 -3.73 20.85
N ASN A 558 12.71 -3.72 21.22
CA ASN A 558 12.02 -4.85 21.83
C ASN A 558 11.83 -6.03 20.86
N GLN A 559 11.59 -5.74 19.58
CA GLN A 559 11.53 -6.77 18.52
C GLN A 559 12.89 -7.45 18.34
N LEU A 560 13.98 -6.67 18.33
CA LEU A 560 15.33 -7.20 18.24
C LEU A 560 15.64 -8.11 19.45
N ARG A 561 15.39 -7.62 20.68
CA ARG A 561 15.54 -8.45 21.90
C ARG A 561 14.68 -9.70 21.85
N GLY A 562 13.46 -9.60 21.31
CA GLY A 562 12.50 -10.69 21.19
C GLY A 562 12.91 -11.85 20.26
N ARG A 563 14.02 -11.69 19.52
CA ARG A 563 14.61 -12.78 18.75
C ARG A 563 15.19 -13.88 19.64
N SER A 564 15.48 -13.59 20.90
CA SER A 564 16.06 -14.47 21.91
C SER A 564 15.11 -14.71 23.10
N GLY A 565 15.28 -15.81 23.83
CA GLY A 565 14.51 -16.13 25.02
C GLY A 565 13.07 -16.56 24.73
N ARG A 566 12.86 -17.44 23.73
CA ARG A 566 11.54 -17.90 23.27
C ARG A 566 11.11 -19.17 23.98
N GLN A 567 9.83 -19.36 24.25
CA GLN A 567 9.21 -20.56 24.84
C GLN A 567 9.94 -21.08 26.10
N GLY A 568 10.53 -20.17 26.89
CA GLY A 568 11.28 -20.52 28.10
C GLY A 568 12.74 -20.89 27.89
N ASP A 569 13.25 -20.79 26.67
CA ASP A 569 14.68 -20.96 26.41
C ASP A 569 15.48 -19.81 27.03
N PRO A 570 16.72 -20.04 27.48
CA PRO A 570 17.59 -18.96 27.90
C PRO A 570 17.98 -18.06 26.73
N GLY A 571 18.48 -16.88 27.05
CA GLY A 571 18.97 -15.93 26.09
C GLY A 571 19.51 -14.70 26.77
N GLU A 572 20.26 -13.93 26.04
CA GLU A 572 20.83 -12.67 26.51
C GLU A 572 20.62 -11.55 25.48
N SER A 573 20.54 -10.30 25.95
CA SER A 573 20.58 -9.14 25.05
C SER A 573 21.41 -8.01 25.64
N ARG A 574 22.12 -7.26 24.81
CA ARG A 574 22.86 -6.06 25.19
C ARG A 574 22.91 -5.06 24.04
N PHE A 575 22.88 -3.77 24.36
CA PHE A 575 23.09 -2.69 23.40
C PHE A 575 24.43 -1.98 23.65
N TYR A 576 25.14 -1.74 22.56
CA TYR A 576 26.36 -0.98 22.48
C TYR A 576 26.04 0.35 21.79
N LEU A 577 26.28 1.46 22.50
CA LEU A 577 25.85 2.80 22.07
C LEU A 577 27.06 3.73 22.01
N SER A 578 26.96 4.75 21.16
CA SER A 578 27.92 5.85 21.09
C SER A 578 27.21 7.20 21.25
N LEU A 579 27.95 8.21 21.76
CA LEU A 579 27.45 9.58 21.74
C LEU A 579 27.39 10.18 20.34
N GLU A 580 28.05 9.53 19.39
CA GLU A 580 28.05 9.90 17.97
C GLU A 580 26.86 9.26 17.20
N ASP A 581 26.14 8.31 17.82
CA ASP A 581 24.93 7.69 17.20
C ASP A 581 23.87 8.75 16.91
N ASP A 582 23.15 8.60 15.81
CA ASP A 582 22.20 9.59 15.30
C ASP A 582 21.15 10.01 16.33
N LEU A 583 20.57 9.07 17.06
CA LEU A 583 19.60 9.36 18.12
C LEU A 583 20.20 10.21 19.24
N MET A 584 21.47 9.94 19.60
CA MET A 584 22.17 10.67 20.64
C MET A 584 22.53 12.08 20.18
N ARG A 585 22.98 12.23 18.94
CA ARG A 585 23.35 13.51 18.33
C ARG A 585 22.16 14.46 18.23
N LEU A 586 20.98 13.96 17.85
CA LEU A 586 19.76 14.76 17.68
C LEU A 586 19.14 15.23 19.00
N PHE A 587 19.25 14.46 20.08
CA PHE A 587 18.43 14.66 21.27
C PHE A 587 19.16 14.92 22.60
N ASN A 588 20.48 15.00 22.73
CA ASN A 588 21.14 15.47 23.97
C ASN A 588 22.65 15.19 24.12
N ALA A 589 23.41 15.11 23.05
CA ALA A 589 24.87 14.86 23.15
C ALA A 589 25.60 15.86 24.10
N GLY A 590 25.15 17.12 24.14
CA GLY A 590 25.83 18.16 24.89
C GLY A 590 25.85 18.03 26.41
N LEU A 591 24.87 17.38 27.05
CA LEU A 591 24.84 17.15 28.49
C LEU A 591 25.69 15.93 28.87
N VAL A 592 25.58 14.84 28.09
CA VAL A 592 26.36 13.61 28.37
C VAL A 592 27.81 13.80 28.02
N ASP A 593 28.13 14.53 26.95
CA ASP A 593 29.54 14.86 26.59
C ASP A 593 30.22 15.73 27.65
N ARG A 594 29.50 16.69 28.28
CA ARG A 594 30.03 17.46 29.42
C ARG A 594 30.31 16.58 30.64
N VAL A 595 29.43 15.60 30.93
CA VAL A 595 29.65 14.68 32.06
C VAL A 595 30.83 13.78 31.77
N MET A 596 31.02 13.29 30.56
CA MET A 596 32.15 12.46 30.16
C MET A 596 33.47 13.25 30.15
N ALA A 597 33.47 14.46 29.62
CA ALA A 597 34.66 15.32 29.61
C ALA A 597 35.15 15.69 31.02
N THR A 598 34.21 15.77 31.98
CA THR A 598 34.57 16.10 33.39
C THR A 598 34.97 14.88 34.21
N SER A 599 34.62 13.64 33.79
CA SER A 599 34.90 12.42 34.55
C SER A 599 36.28 11.80 34.29
N GLY A 600 37.05 12.29 33.28
CA GLY A 600 38.39 11.79 32.97
C GLY A 600 38.44 10.36 32.46
N ILE A 601 37.31 9.82 31.99
CA ILE A 601 37.15 8.46 31.44
C ILE A 601 37.72 8.44 30.03
N GLY A 602 38.60 7.46 29.73
CA GLY A 602 39.14 7.26 28.37
C GLY A 602 38.09 6.86 27.35
N ASP A 603 38.33 7.11 26.06
CA ASP A 603 37.39 6.86 24.97
C ASP A 603 36.99 5.37 24.84
N GLU A 604 37.86 4.46 25.26
CA GLU A 604 37.68 3.00 25.20
C GLU A 604 36.88 2.41 26.39
N THR A 605 36.60 3.22 27.44
CA THR A 605 35.93 2.71 28.64
C THR A 605 34.45 3.00 28.58
N PRO A 606 33.58 1.97 28.57
CA PRO A 606 32.12 2.17 28.51
C PRO A 606 31.60 2.72 29.84
N ILE A 607 30.50 3.47 29.72
CA ILE A 607 29.73 3.95 30.85
C ILE A 607 28.46 3.14 30.99
N GLU A 608 28.22 2.52 32.12
CA GLU A 608 26.95 1.97 32.54
C GLU A 608 26.26 2.97 33.47
N SER A 609 25.29 3.74 32.94
CA SER A 609 24.59 4.75 33.75
C SER A 609 23.08 4.69 33.52
N LYS A 610 22.34 4.44 34.61
CA LYS A 610 20.86 4.51 34.59
C LYS A 610 20.34 5.89 34.16
N MET A 611 21.12 6.95 34.35
CA MET A 611 20.76 8.30 33.92
C MET A 611 20.83 8.41 32.39
N VAL A 612 21.85 7.86 31.74
CA VAL A 612 22.01 7.85 30.30
C VAL A 612 20.90 7.01 29.66
N SER A 613 20.60 5.80 30.16
CA SER A 613 19.51 4.96 29.65
C SER A 613 18.15 5.63 29.78
N ARG A 614 17.90 6.41 30.81
CA ARG A 614 16.66 7.21 30.95
C ARG A 614 16.59 8.35 29.94
N SER A 615 17.73 9.01 29.68
CA SER A 615 17.81 10.09 28.69
C SER A 615 17.51 9.57 27.28
N ILE A 616 18.07 8.40 26.93
CA ILE A 616 17.81 7.71 25.67
C ILE A 616 16.33 7.33 25.53
N ALA A 617 15.74 6.73 26.58
CA ALA A 617 14.31 6.38 26.57
C ALA A 617 13.40 7.61 26.42
N SER A 618 13.81 8.77 26.98
CA SER A 618 13.09 10.04 26.81
C SER A 618 13.21 10.56 25.37
N ALA A 619 14.39 10.44 24.75
CA ALA A 619 14.63 10.82 23.36
C ALA A 619 13.77 9.96 22.41
N GLN A 620 13.79 8.64 22.58
CA GLN A 620 12.94 7.74 21.80
C GLN A 620 11.45 8.09 21.93
N SER A 621 10.98 8.38 23.17
CA SER A 621 9.59 8.78 23.38
C SER A 621 9.21 10.10 22.68
N GLN A 622 10.15 11.04 22.53
CA GLN A 622 9.92 12.28 21.79
C GLN A 622 9.84 12.00 20.28
N VAL A 623 10.72 11.17 19.75
CA VAL A 623 10.70 10.77 18.31
C VAL A 623 9.41 10.01 18.00
N GLU A 624 9.04 9.03 18.83
CA GLU A 624 7.76 8.28 18.71
C GLU A 624 6.58 9.25 18.65
N GLY A 625 6.52 10.23 19.56
CA GLY A 625 5.46 11.23 19.59
C GLY A 625 5.46 12.13 18.34
N GLN A 626 6.62 12.53 17.85
CA GLN A 626 6.75 13.34 16.63
C GLN A 626 6.30 12.55 15.39
N ASN A 627 6.73 11.30 15.26
CA ASN A 627 6.33 10.41 14.17
C ASN A 627 4.80 10.15 14.19
N PHE A 628 4.23 9.99 15.39
CA PHE A 628 2.77 9.85 15.52
C PHE A 628 2.02 11.10 15.03
N GLU A 629 2.46 12.30 15.39
CA GLU A 629 1.81 13.54 14.90
C GLU A 629 1.97 13.71 13.38
N ILE A 630 3.10 13.28 12.79
CA ILE A 630 3.27 13.26 11.33
C ILE A 630 2.24 12.33 10.69
N ARG A 631 2.14 11.06 11.13
CA ARG A 631 1.16 10.09 10.59
C ARG A 631 -0.29 10.59 10.76
N LYS A 632 -0.59 11.17 11.90
CA LYS A 632 -1.91 11.75 12.17
C LYS A 632 -2.24 12.94 11.26
N ASN A 633 -1.25 13.76 10.93
CA ASN A 633 -1.46 14.87 10.00
C ASN A 633 -1.68 14.35 8.57
N VAL A 634 -0.90 13.39 8.10
CA VAL A 634 -1.14 12.72 6.80
C VAL A 634 -2.57 12.20 6.73
N LEU A 635 -3.01 11.48 7.77
CA LEU A 635 -4.37 10.94 7.82
C LEU A 635 -5.45 12.03 7.80
N LYS A 636 -5.26 13.17 8.50
CA LYS A 636 -6.26 14.25 8.51
C LYS A 636 -6.50 14.86 7.12
N TYR A 637 -5.45 14.98 6.32
CA TYR A 637 -5.57 15.44 4.93
C TYR A 637 -6.21 14.37 4.05
N ASP A 638 -5.76 13.10 4.16
CA ASP A 638 -6.35 12.00 3.40
C ASP A 638 -7.81 11.70 3.80
N ASP A 639 -8.23 11.96 5.04
CA ASP A 639 -9.63 11.81 5.47
C ASP A 639 -10.60 12.70 4.67
N VAL A 640 -10.12 13.85 4.14
CA VAL A 640 -10.91 14.71 3.25
C VAL A 640 -11.13 14.02 1.91
N LEU A 641 -10.04 13.56 1.29
CA LEU A 641 -10.09 12.79 0.05
C LEU A 641 -10.84 11.46 0.22
N ASN A 642 -10.70 10.82 1.37
CA ASN A 642 -11.36 9.53 1.61
C ASN A 642 -12.89 9.64 1.57
N ARG A 643 -13.46 10.70 2.16
CA ARG A 643 -14.91 10.95 2.09
C ARG A 643 -15.40 11.15 0.64
N GLN A 644 -14.61 11.86 -0.15
CA GLN A 644 -14.90 12.09 -1.56
C GLN A 644 -14.76 10.79 -2.36
N ARG A 645 -13.71 10.00 -2.08
CA ARG A 645 -13.45 8.68 -2.66
C ARG A 645 -14.60 7.70 -2.39
N GLU A 646 -15.08 7.63 -1.16
CA GLU A 646 -16.22 6.78 -0.79
C GLU A 646 -17.48 7.08 -1.63
N VAL A 647 -17.78 8.36 -1.86
CA VAL A 647 -18.91 8.77 -2.70
C VAL A 647 -18.70 8.36 -4.16
N ILE A 648 -17.55 8.70 -4.74
CA ILE A 648 -17.25 8.43 -6.15
C ILE A 648 -17.14 6.93 -6.44
N TYR A 649 -16.48 6.18 -5.56
CA TYR A 649 -16.32 4.72 -5.75
C TYR A 649 -17.64 3.96 -5.53
N ALA A 650 -18.51 4.44 -4.63
CA ALA A 650 -19.85 3.87 -4.48
C ALA A 650 -20.73 4.13 -5.73
N GLU A 651 -20.66 5.34 -6.28
CA GLU A 651 -21.36 5.68 -7.54
C GLU A 651 -20.85 4.80 -8.69
N ARG A 652 -19.54 4.75 -8.85
CA ARG A 652 -18.88 3.93 -9.86
C ARG A 652 -19.27 2.45 -9.75
N ARG A 653 -19.34 1.92 -8.53
CA ARG A 653 -19.71 0.53 -8.26
C ARG A 653 -21.13 0.23 -8.69
N ARG A 654 -22.07 1.13 -8.41
CA ARG A 654 -23.49 1.00 -8.86
C ARG A 654 -23.60 0.94 -10.38
N VAL A 655 -22.86 1.80 -11.07
CA VAL A 655 -22.80 1.81 -12.54
C VAL A 655 -22.24 0.50 -13.09
N LEU A 656 -21.18 -0.06 -12.47
CA LEU A 656 -20.58 -1.34 -12.88
C LEU A 656 -21.49 -2.54 -12.62
N GLU A 657 -22.22 -2.54 -11.52
CA GLU A 657 -23.12 -3.64 -11.15
C GLU A 657 -24.43 -3.66 -11.95
N GLY A 658 -24.58 -2.73 -12.90
CA GLY A 658 -25.69 -2.70 -13.85
C GLY A 658 -26.99 -2.09 -13.28
N GLU A 659 -26.88 -1.20 -12.28
CA GLU A 659 -28.03 -0.42 -11.83
C GLU A 659 -28.59 0.38 -13.01
N ASP A 660 -29.93 0.44 -13.13
CA ASP A 660 -30.57 1.17 -14.22
C ASP A 660 -30.29 2.68 -14.09
N LEU A 661 -29.37 3.17 -14.91
CA LEU A 661 -28.95 4.58 -14.91
C LEU A 661 -29.99 5.53 -15.47
N HIS A 662 -31.03 5.02 -16.10
CA HIS A 662 -32.09 5.84 -16.67
C HIS A 662 -32.75 6.76 -15.63
N GLU A 663 -33.02 6.22 -14.45
CA GLU A 663 -33.57 7.03 -13.34
C GLU A 663 -32.58 8.06 -12.78
N GLN A 664 -31.28 7.89 -13.02
CA GLN A 664 -30.24 8.84 -12.57
C GLN A 664 -29.90 9.90 -13.64
N VAL A 665 -29.91 9.52 -14.91
CA VAL A 665 -29.61 10.43 -16.03
C VAL A 665 -30.68 11.53 -16.16
N ARG A 666 -31.94 11.20 -15.92
CA ARG A 666 -33.04 12.20 -15.97
C ARG A 666 -32.82 13.33 -14.96
N PRO A 667 -32.57 13.10 -13.67
CA PRO A 667 -32.17 14.16 -12.74
C PRO A 667 -30.91 14.92 -13.17
N PHE A 668 -29.91 14.27 -13.80
CA PHE A 668 -28.72 14.98 -14.29
C PHE A 668 -29.11 16.03 -15.34
N ILE A 669 -29.95 15.66 -16.30
CA ILE A 669 -30.47 16.58 -17.32
C ILE A 669 -31.19 17.77 -16.67
N GLU A 670 -32.07 17.49 -15.69
CA GLU A 670 -32.81 18.52 -14.98
C GLU A 670 -31.89 19.46 -14.18
N ASP A 671 -30.89 18.91 -13.48
CA ASP A 671 -29.94 19.69 -12.68
C ASP A 671 -29.09 20.61 -13.58
N VAL A 672 -28.59 20.08 -14.68
CA VAL A 672 -27.77 20.85 -15.64
C VAL A 672 -28.59 21.99 -16.26
N VAL A 673 -29.79 21.72 -16.74
CA VAL A 673 -30.69 22.77 -17.28
C VAL A 673 -30.98 23.81 -16.21
N THR A 674 -31.24 23.38 -14.95
CA THR A 674 -31.44 24.29 -13.83
C THR A 674 -30.24 25.21 -13.62
N GLY A 675 -29.02 24.68 -13.67
CA GLY A 675 -27.80 25.47 -13.53
C GLY A 675 -27.67 26.57 -14.59
N TYR A 676 -27.86 26.22 -15.86
CA TYR A 676 -27.82 27.18 -16.98
C TYR A 676 -28.89 28.29 -16.86
N VAL A 677 -30.12 27.89 -16.47
CA VAL A 677 -31.20 28.87 -16.26
C VAL A 677 -30.90 29.77 -15.07
N HIS A 678 -30.41 29.23 -13.97
CA HIS A 678 -30.01 30.03 -12.79
C HIS A 678 -28.91 31.02 -13.11
N GLU A 679 -27.89 30.61 -13.87
CA GLU A 679 -26.83 31.53 -14.28
C GLU A 679 -27.35 32.68 -15.16
N ALA A 680 -28.19 32.34 -16.15
CA ALA A 680 -28.78 33.33 -17.06
C ALA A 680 -29.77 34.26 -16.37
N THR A 681 -30.37 33.87 -15.25
CA THR A 681 -31.38 34.61 -14.52
C THR A 681 -30.90 35.17 -13.19
N ALA A 682 -29.63 35.06 -12.85
CA ALA A 682 -29.04 35.46 -11.55
C ALA A 682 -29.19 36.97 -11.27
N ASP A 683 -29.09 37.77 -12.29
CA ASP A 683 -29.11 39.24 -12.18
C ASP A 683 -30.29 39.86 -12.95
N GLY A 684 -30.93 40.85 -12.32
CA GLY A 684 -31.87 41.71 -12.98
C GLY A 684 -33.32 41.15 -13.07
N PHE A 685 -34.10 41.78 -13.92
CA PHE A 685 -35.48 41.38 -14.24
C PHE A 685 -35.50 40.63 -15.58
N ALA A 686 -36.58 39.95 -15.89
CA ALA A 686 -36.73 39.22 -17.15
C ALA A 686 -36.41 40.02 -18.44
N GLU A 687 -36.53 41.36 -18.37
CA GLU A 687 -36.19 42.28 -19.43
C GLU A 687 -34.66 42.36 -19.70
N ASP A 688 -33.85 42.09 -18.65
CA ASP A 688 -32.38 42.17 -18.68
C ASP A 688 -31.71 40.85 -19.03
N TRP A 689 -32.44 39.71 -18.99
CA TRP A 689 -31.87 38.40 -19.26
C TRP A 689 -31.47 38.21 -20.73
N ASP A 690 -30.29 37.68 -20.95
CA ASP A 690 -29.77 37.37 -22.30
C ASP A 690 -30.22 35.95 -22.72
N LEU A 691 -31.46 35.83 -23.21
CA LEU A 691 -32.04 34.57 -23.66
C LEU A 691 -31.32 33.97 -24.87
N GLU A 692 -30.75 34.81 -25.76
CA GLU A 692 -30.01 34.30 -26.92
C GLU A 692 -28.74 33.61 -26.49
N LYS A 693 -28.01 34.16 -25.51
CA LYS A 693 -26.84 33.52 -24.90
C LYS A 693 -27.21 32.22 -24.22
N LEU A 694 -28.29 32.15 -23.47
CA LEU A 694 -28.79 30.94 -22.84
C LEU A 694 -29.10 29.83 -23.87
N TRP A 695 -29.83 30.18 -24.95
CA TRP A 695 -30.14 29.23 -26.02
C TRP A 695 -28.89 28.75 -26.76
N ALA A 696 -27.94 29.62 -27.00
CA ALA A 696 -26.67 29.25 -27.59
C ALA A 696 -25.90 28.24 -26.72
N ALA A 697 -25.90 28.44 -25.40
CA ALA A 697 -25.28 27.53 -24.46
C ALA A 697 -26.01 26.19 -24.39
N LEU A 698 -27.34 26.19 -24.27
CA LEU A 698 -28.14 24.94 -24.21
C LEU A 698 -28.04 24.12 -25.50
N ARG A 699 -27.91 24.75 -26.66
CA ARG A 699 -27.72 24.06 -27.95
C ARG A 699 -26.41 23.31 -28.05
N THR A 700 -25.41 23.67 -27.28
CA THR A 700 -24.17 22.88 -27.18
C THR A 700 -24.37 21.62 -26.37
N LEU A 701 -25.36 21.61 -25.49
CA LEU A 701 -25.67 20.52 -24.57
C LEU A 701 -26.62 19.50 -25.19
N TYR A 702 -27.78 19.96 -25.70
CA TYR A 702 -28.82 19.10 -26.29
C TYR A 702 -29.55 19.82 -27.46
N PRO A 703 -30.25 19.08 -28.34
CA PRO A 703 -31.03 19.68 -29.42
C PRO A 703 -32.31 20.36 -28.89
N VAL A 704 -32.20 21.69 -28.59
CA VAL A 704 -33.29 22.48 -28.04
C VAL A 704 -34.42 22.59 -29.07
N GLY A 705 -35.60 22.07 -28.71
CA GLY A 705 -36.80 22.04 -29.60
C GLY A 705 -37.68 23.30 -29.50
N ILE A 706 -37.66 23.93 -28.32
CA ILE A 706 -38.44 25.15 -28.04
C ILE A 706 -37.73 26.41 -28.55
N THR A 707 -38.44 27.32 -29.16
CA THR A 707 -37.91 28.62 -29.59
C THR A 707 -38.18 29.71 -28.55
N ILE A 708 -37.31 30.75 -28.54
CA ILE A 708 -37.49 31.90 -27.64
C ILE A 708 -38.85 32.58 -27.90
N ASP A 709 -39.25 32.68 -29.18
CA ASP A 709 -40.50 33.33 -29.57
C ASP A 709 -41.75 32.57 -29.06
N GLU A 710 -41.78 31.22 -29.15
CA GLU A 710 -42.84 30.41 -28.61
C GLU A 710 -42.97 30.58 -27.08
N LEU A 711 -41.87 30.58 -26.35
CA LEU A 711 -41.86 30.81 -24.91
C LEU A 711 -42.35 32.21 -24.51
N LEU A 712 -41.96 33.23 -25.26
CA LEU A 712 -42.41 34.59 -25.01
C LEU A 712 -43.90 34.78 -25.35
N GLU A 713 -44.41 34.05 -26.33
CA GLU A 713 -45.85 34.07 -26.66
C GLU A 713 -46.66 33.43 -25.53
N GLU A 714 -46.21 32.30 -24.97
CA GLU A 714 -46.86 31.61 -23.88
C GLU A 714 -46.81 32.44 -22.57
N ALA A 715 -45.72 33.12 -22.28
CA ALA A 715 -45.56 34.04 -21.16
C ALA A 715 -46.35 35.33 -21.26
N GLY A 716 -46.93 35.59 -22.44
CA GLY A 716 -47.61 36.88 -22.71
C GLY A 716 -46.66 38.07 -22.87
N GLY A 717 -45.43 37.80 -23.27
CA GLY A 717 -44.34 38.75 -23.48
C GLY A 717 -43.24 38.66 -22.40
N ARG A 718 -42.13 39.40 -22.63
CA ARG A 718 -40.97 39.37 -21.71
C ARG A 718 -41.28 39.73 -20.26
N GLN A 719 -42.29 40.59 -20.00
CA GLN A 719 -42.73 40.97 -18.65
C GLN A 719 -43.45 39.83 -17.87
N GLY A 720 -44.00 38.86 -18.58
CA GLY A 720 -44.67 37.72 -17.98
C GLY A 720 -43.76 36.51 -17.74
N LEU A 721 -42.55 36.56 -18.29
CA LEU A 721 -41.57 35.47 -18.17
C LEU A 721 -41.01 35.44 -16.75
N THR A 722 -41.02 34.28 -16.13
CA THR A 722 -40.39 34.00 -14.82
C THR A 722 -39.33 32.93 -14.95
N ALA A 723 -38.33 32.99 -14.04
CA ALA A 723 -37.28 31.95 -14.01
C ALA A 723 -37.88 30.53 -13.81
N ASP A 724 -38.91 30.38 -12.98
CA ASP A 724 -39.59 29.11 -12.76
C ASP A 724 -40.25 28.57 -14.02
N MET A 725 -40.94 29.44 -14.81
CA MET A 725 -41.56 29.06 -16.09
C MET A 725 -40.50 28.63 -17.09
N LEU A 726 -39.43 29.46 -17.26
CA LEU A 726 -38.29 29.16 -18.12
C LEU A 726 -37.64 27.81 -17.79
N MET A 727 -37.48 27.55 -16.51
CA MET A 727 -36.90 26.30 -15.99
C MET A 727 -37.82 25.10 -16.25
N ALA A 728 -39.14 25.23 -16.05
CA ALA A 728 -40.08 24.14 -16.25
C ALA A 728 -40.18 23.74 -17.74
N GLU A 729 -40.27 24.72 -18.64
CA GLU A 729 -40.38 24.47 -20.09
C GLU A 729 -39.07 23.89 -20.65
N LEU A 730 -37.90 24.41 -20.30
CA LEU A 730 -36.62 23.89 -20.76
C LEU A 730 -36.31 22.50 -20.20
N LYS A 731 -36.70 22.19 -18.95
CA LYS A 731 -36.60 20.84 -18.41
C LYS A 731 -37.47 19.86 -19.17
N SER A 732 -38.70 20.25 -19.45
CA SER A 732 -39.64 19.43 -20.21
C SER A 732 -39.12 19.16 -21.63
N ASP A 733 -38.62 20.18 -22.31
CA ASP A 733 -38.04 20.08 -23.65
C ASP A 733 -36.84 19.15 -23.68
N ALA A 734 -35.92 19.27 -22.71
CA ALA A 734 -34.73 18.41 -22.59
C ALA A 734 -35.11 16.93 -22.32
N GLN A 735 -36.15 16.68 -21.51
CA GLN A 735 -36.64 15.32 -21.27
C GLN A 735 -37.28 14.70 -22.54
N VAL A 736 -38.05 15.50 -23.30
CA VAL A 736 -38.61 15.07 -24.59
C VAL A 736 -37.50 14.75 -25.60
N ALA A 737 -36.45 15.58 -25.66
CA ALA A 737 -35.29 15.34 -26.52
C ALA A 737 -34.58 14.04 -26.15
N TYR A 738 -34.47 13.73 -24.85
CA TYR A 738 -33.88 12.50 -24.37
C TYR A 738 -34.71 11.26 -24.72
N ASP A 739 -36.07 11.31 -24.55
CA ASP A 739 -36.97 10.25 -24.93
C ASP A 739 -36.93 9.99 -26.46
N GLN A 740 -36.77 11.03 -27.26
CA GLN A 740 -36.61 10.90 -28.73
C GLN A 740 -35.25 10.23 -29.07
N ARG A 741 -34.21 10.56 -28.35
CA ARG A 741 -32.88 9.97 -28.51
C ARG A 741 -32.93 8.46 -28.19
N GLU A 742 -33.53 8.11 -27.06
CA GLU A 742 -33.77 6.70 -26.67
C GLU A 742 -34.60 5.94 -27.71
N ALA A 743 -35.66 6.53 -28.17
CA ALA A 743 -36.51 5.92 -29.23
C ALA A 743 -35.74 5.67 -30.53
N SER A 744 -34.77 6.53 -30.87
CA SER A 744 -33.92 6.40 -32.07
C SER A 744 -32.84 5.33 -31.96
N LEU A 745 -32.26 5.14 -30.79
CA LEU A 745 -31.16 4.20 -30.54
C LEU A 745 -31.65 2.80 -30.08
N GLY A 746 -32.82 2.75 -29.43
CA GLY A 746 -33.31 1.59 -28.70
C GLY A 746 -32.83 1.56 -27.25
N ALA A 747 -33.65 0.99 -26.37
CA ALA A 747 -33.43 1.02 -24.92
C ALA A 747 -32.12 0.34 -24.50
N GLU A 748 -31.75 -0.83 -25.02
CA GLU A 748 -30.54 -1.56 -24.67
C GLU A 748 -29.27 -0.78 -25.03
N VAL A 749 -29.23 -0.24 -26.24
CA VAL A 749 -28.11 0.57 -26.73
C VAL A 749 -27.96 1.84 -25.91
N THR A 750 -29.08 2.45 -25.51
CA THR A 750 -29.05 3.66 -24.65
C THR A 750 -28.52 3.34 -23.26
N ARG A 751 -28.90 2.23 -22.61
CA ARG A 751 -28.38 1.83 -21.30
C ARG A 751 -26.87 1.60 -21.34
N GLU A 752 -26.39 0.91 -22.39
CA GLU A 752 -24.95 0.70 -22.55
C GLU A 752 -24.19 2.01 -22.82
N LEU A 753 -24.80 2.93 -23.60
CA LEU A 753 -24.22 4.26 -23.84
C LEU A 753 -24.15 5.06 -22.54
N GLU A 754 -25.23 5.10 -21.75
CA GLU A 754 -25.27 5.75 -20.43
C GLU A 754 -24.15 5.24 -19.53
N ARG A 755 -24.02 3.93 -19.41
CA ARG A 755 -23.00 3.29 -18.59
C ARG A 755 -21.60 3.71 -19.01
N ARG A 756 -21.26 3.61 -20.29
CA ARG A 756 -19.93 3.97 -20.81
C ARG A 756 -19.62 5.46 -20.67
N VAL A 757 -20.60 6.32 -20.96
CA VAL A 757 -20.45 7.78 -20.83
C VAL A 757 -20.20 8.15 -19.37
N VAL A 758 -21.08 7.71 -18.47
CA VAL A 758 -20.96 8.07 -17.05
C VAL A 758 -19.64 7.56 -16.46
N LEU A 759 -19.24 6.31 -16.71
CA LEU A 759 -17.96 5.77 -16.24
C LEU A 759 -16.76 6.55 -16.80
N SER A 760 -16.75 6.84 -18.10
CA SER A 760 -15.65 7.54 -18.75
C SER A 760 -15.49 8.97 -18.20
N VAL A 761 -16.58 9.69 -18.07
CA VAL A 761 -16.57 11.08 -17.55
C VAL A 761 -16.19 11.09 -16.07
N LEU A 762 -16.78 10.19 -15.26
CA LEU A 762 -16.48 10.08 -13.84
C LEU A 762 -15.00 9.78 -13.59
N ASP A 763 -14.44 8.79 -14.30
CA ASP A 763 -13.03 8.40 -14.12
C ASP A 763 -12.07 9.50 -14.54
N ARG A 764 -12.37 10.23 -15.62
CA ARG A 764 -11.57 11.35 -16.06
C ARG A 764 -11.62 12.51 -15.07
N LYS A 765 -12.83 12.93 -14.65
CA LYS A 765 -13.02 14.02 -13.70
C LYS A 765 -12.45 13.71 -12.32
N TRP A 766 -12.55 12.46 -11.88
CA TRP A 766 -11.94 12.03 -10.62
C TRP A 766 -10.42 12.13 -10.65
N ARG A 767 -9.77 11.73 -11.76
CA ARG A 767 -8.32 11.88 -11.93
C ARG A 767 -7.88 13.35 -11.96
N GLU A 768 -8.63 14.21 -12.68
CA GLU A 768 -8.41 15.65 -12.68
C GLU A 768 -8.52 16.22 -11.26
N HIS A 769 -9.53 15.81 -10.52
CA HIS A 769 -9.75 16.23 -9.14
C HIS A 769 -8.66 15.76 -8.17
N LEU A 770 -8.16 14.53 -8.29
CA LEU A 770 -7.02 14.08 -7.51
C LEU A 770 -5.80 14.98 -7.71
N TYR A 771 -5.52 15.34 -8.95
CA TYR A 771 -4.43 16.26 -9.28
C TYR A 771 -4.64 17.66 -8.67
N GLU A 772 -5.86 18.20 -8.74
CA GLU A 772 -6.20 19.52 -8.14
C GLU A 772 -6.07 19.48 -6.61
N MET A 773 -6.46 18.38 -5.97
CA MET A 773 -6.34 18.21 -4.52
C MET A 773 -4.90 18.05 -4.08
N ASP A 774 -4.05 17.34 -4.84
CA ASP A 774 -2.61 17.25 -4.58
C ASP A 774 -1.97 18.65 -4.66
N TYR A 775 -2.29 19.43 -5.71
CA TYR A 775 -1.83 20.80 -5.88
C TYR A 775 -2.30 21.73 -4.75
N LEU A 776 -3.58 21.60 -4.33
CA LEU A 776 -4.13 22.34 -3.19
C LEU A 776 -3.37 22.01 -1.90
N GLN A 777 -3.05 20.74 -1.67
CA GLN A 777 -2.32 20.28 -0.47
C GLN A 777 -0.91 20.89 -0.39
N GLU A 778 -0.20 20.97 -1.50
CA GLU A 778 1.14 21.57 -1.56
C GLU A 778 1.12 23.07 -1.22
N GLY A 779 0.12 23.78 -1.74
CA GLY A 779 -0.03 25.23 -1.56
C GLY A 779 -0.65 25.65 -0.22
N ILE A 780 -1.36 24.76 0.45
CA ILE A 780 -2.23 25.12 1.59
C ILE A 780 -1.44 25.58 2.82
N GLY A 781 -0.20 25.09 2.99
CA GLY A 781 0.68 25.50 4.09
C GLY A 781 0.96 27.00 4.13
N LEU A 782 0.91 27.67 3.00
CA LEU A 782 1.08 29.13 2.90
C LEU A 782 -0.06 29.92 3.58
N ARG A 783 -1.24 29.31 3.74
CA ARG A 783 -2.39 29.90 4.42
C ARG A 783 -2.13 30.16 5.92
N ALA A 784 -1.21 29.41 6.52
CA ALA A 784 -0.77 29.63 7.91
C ALA A 784 -0.18 31.04 8.12
N MET A 785 0.43 31.65 7.10
CA MET A 785 0.97 33.01 7.17
C MET A 785 -0.15 34.06 7.36
N ALA A 786 -1.39 33.74 6.94
CA ALA A 786 -2.56 34.58 7.14
C ALA A 786 -3.32 34.24 8.45
N GLN A 787 -2.70 33.48 9.39
CA GLN A 787 -3.29 33.04 10.66
C GLN A 787 -4.55 32.16 10.48
N ARG A 788 -4.69 31.49 9.34
CA ARG A 788 -5.75 30.50 9.10
C ARG A 788 -5.21 29.10 9.32
N ASP A 789 -6.06 28.20 9.83
CA ASP A 789 -5.71 26.78 9.96
C ASP A 789 -5.67 26.14 8.58
N PRO A 790 -4.50 25.64 8.12
CA PRO A 790 -4.36 25.05 6.78
C PRO A 790 -5.33 23.87 6.54
N LEU A 791 -5.60 23.06 7.56
CA LEU A 791 -6.53 21.92 7.42
C LEU A 791 -7.97 22.37 7.17
N VAL A 792 -8.43 23.41 7.89
CA VAL A 792 -9.79 23.95 7.71
C VAL A 792 -9.94 24.57 6.32
N GLU A 793 -8.92 25.30 5.85
CA GLU A 793 -8.94 25.86 4.49
C GLU A 793 -8.89 24.73 3.44
N TYR A 794 -8.08 23.69 3.63
CA TYR A 794 -8.04 22.52 2.75
C TYR A 794 -9.41 21.81 2.66
N GLN A 795 -10.08 21.61 3.79
CA GLN A 795 -11.43 21.04 3.83
C GLN A 795 -12.44 21.90 3.06
N ARG A 796 -12.38 23.24 3.25
CA ARG A 796 -13.30 24.17 2.60
C ARG A 796 -13.07 24.25 1.08
N GLU A 797 -11.83 24.48 0.66
CA GLU A 797 -11.46 24.58 -0.75
C GLU A 797 -11.66 23.23 -1.47
N GLY A 798 -11.27 22.11 -0.85
CA GLY A 798 -11.50 20.76 -1.37
C GLY A 798 -12.97 20.40 -1.53
N PHE A 799 -13.86 20.89 -0.63
CA PHE A 799 -15.30 20.72 -0.80
C PHE A 799 -15.85 21.51 -2.01
N LEU A 800 -15.35 22.72 -2.25
CA LEU A 800 -15.75 23.51 -3.41
C LEU A 800 -15.29 22.85 -4.72
N LEU A 801 -14.04 22.37 -4.78
CA LEU A 801 -13.52 21.63 -5.93
C LEU A 801 -14.33 20.36 -6.20
N PHE A 802 -14.68 19.61 -5.16
CA PHE A 802 -15.47 18.39 -5.28
C PHE A 802 -16.88 18.67 -5.82
N ASN A 803 -17.53 19.73 -5.35
CA ASN A 803 -18.83 20.12 -5.89
C ASN A 803 -18.74 20.55 -7.35
N ALA A 804 -17.72 21.34 -7.71
CA ALA A 804 -17.49 21.74 -9.10
C ALA A 804 -17.25 20.52 -10.01
N MET A 805 -16.47 19.53 -9.54
CA MET A 805 -16.27 18.27 -10.25
C MET A 805 -17.60 17.53 -10.47
N ASN A 806 -18.45 17.40 -9.44
CA ASN A 806 -19.73 16.72 -9.56
C ASN A 806 -20.68 17.41 -10.58
N GLU A 807 -20.73 18.73 -10.58
CA GLU A 807 -21.50 19.46 -11.58
C GLU A 807 -20.92 19.25 -13.00
N ALA A 808 -19.60 19.27 -13.14
CA ALA A 808 -18.94 18.99 -14.42
C ALA A 808 -19.19 17.54 -14.90
N ILE A 809 -19.26 16.55 -13.99
CA ILE A 809 -19.63 15.17 -14.35
C ILE A 809 -21.03 15.12 -14.96
N LYS A 810 -22.00 15.78 -14.33
CA LYS A 810 -23.39 15.83 -14.85
C LYS A 810 -23.42 16.52 -16.22
N GLU A 811 -22.85 17.69 -16.34
CA GLU A 811 -22.85 18.51 -17.56
C GLU A 811 -22.22 17.77 -18.73
N GLU A 812 -21.03 17.25 -18.57
CA GLU A 812 -20.33 16.53 -19.64
C GLU A 812 -21.03 15.20 -19.99
N SER A 813 -21.55 14.47 -18.99
CA SER A 813 -22.32 13.26 -19.26
C SER A 813 -23.56 13.54 -20.12
N VAL A 814 -24.32 14.58 -19.78
CA VAL A 814 -25.48 15.00 -20.57
C VAL A 814 -25.06 15.43 -21.98
N GLY A 815 -24.01 16.23 -22.10
CA GLY A 815 -23.48 16.66 -23.40
C GLY A 815 -23.08 15.48 -24.29
N TYR A 816 -22.39 14.48 -23.75
CA TYR A 816 -22.00 13.28 -24.50
C TYR A 816 -23.20 12.42 -24.89
N LEU A 817 -24.18 12.21 -23.99
CA LEU A 817 -25.39 11.40 -24.28
C LEU A 817 -26.18 11.93 -25.50
N PHE A 818 -26.26 13.25 -25.66
CA PHE A 818 -26.94 13.86 -26.79
C PHE A 818 -26.12 13.96 -28.07
N ASN A 819 -24.82 14.23 -27.96
CA ASN A 819 -23.98 14.62 -29.11
C ASN A 819 -23.12 13.48 -29.69
N LEU A 820 -22.98 12.33 -29.00
CA LEU A 820 -22.15 11.24 -29.53
C LEU A 820 -22.81 10.52 -30.72
N GLU A 821 -22.02 10.29 -31.78
CA GLU A 821 -22.40 9.41 -32.88
C GLU A 821 -22.19 7.95 -32.48
N VAL A 822 -23.29 7.19 -32.39
CA VAL A 822 -23.28 5.77 -32.03
C VAL A 822 -23.34 4.93 -33.31
N GLN A 823 -22.34 4.07 -33.52
CA GLN A 823 -22.32 3.03 -34.55
C GLN A 823 -22.53 1.68 -33.89
N ILE A 824 -23.59 0.97 -34.31
CA ILE A 824 -23.84 -0.40 -33.82
C ILE A 824 -23.11 -1.33 -34.79
N GLU A 825 -22.09 -2.05 -34.33
CA GLU A 825 -21.45 -3.10 -35.11
C GLU A 825 -22.42 -4.31 -35.21
N ALA A 826 -22.86 -4.64 -36.44
CA ALA A 826 -23.62 -5.85 -36.68
C ALA A 826 -22.63 -7.04 -36.67
N GLU A 827 -22.81 -7.96 -35.74
CA GLU A 827 -22.06 -9.21 -35.72
C GLU A 827 -22.23 -9.99 -37.02
N ASP A 828 -21.13 -10.38 -37.66
CA ASP A 828 -21.11 -11.43 -38.67
C ASP A 828 -21.40 -12.78 -37.96
N ALA A 829 -22.60 -13.30 -38.25
CA ALA A 829 -23.07 -14.56 -37.72
C ALA A 829 -22.17 -15.73 -38.14
N ALA A 830 -21.28 -16.19 -37.27
CA ALA A 830 -20.64 -17.51 -37.37
C ALA A 830 -20.22 -18.07 -36.00
N THR A 831 -21.03 -19.05 -35.57
CA THR A 831 -20.68 -20.23 -34.73
C THR A 831 -20.13 -20.03 -33.32
N ASP A 832 -20.86 -20.23 -32.26
CA ASP A 832 -21.01 -21.42 -31.42
C ASP A 832 -21.80 -21.13 -30.13
N GLU A 833 -22.68 -22.04 -29.78
CA GLU A 833 -23.55 -22.00 -28.62
C GLU A 833 -22.77 -22.02 -27.30
N ALA A 834 -22.75 -20.88 -26.59
CA ALA A 834 -22.68 -20.82 -25.13
C ALA A 834 -23.28 -19.48 -24.70
N ALA A 835 -24.47 -19.53 -24.09
CA ALA A 835 -25.22 -18.35 -23.63
C ALA A 835 -24.41 -17.58 -22.56
N ALA A 836 -23.77 -16.50 -22.98
CA ALA A 836 -23.46 -15.34 -22.15
C ALA A 836 -24.40 -14.23 -22.59
N GLU A 837 -24.95 -13.46 -21.70
CA GLU A 837 -25.77 -12.29 -22.00
C GLU A 837 -24.89 -11.29 -22.80
N GLU A 838 -25.17 -11.26 -24.14
CA GLU A 838 -24.39 -10.44 -25.07
C GLU A 838 -24.88 -8.98 -24.97
N HIS A 839 -24.06 -8.11 -24.45
CA HIS A 839 -24.27 -6.67 -24.53
C HIS A 839 -23.87 -6.18 -25.93
N PRO A 840 -24.68 -5.29 -26.58
CA PRO A 840 -24.38 -4.78 -27.91
C PRO A 840 -23.03 -4.04 -27.90
N GLN A 841 -22.12 -4.40 -28.80
CA GLN A 841 -20.86 -3.68 -28.95
C GLN A 841 -21.12 -2.33 -29.64
N ILE A 842 -20.93 -1.26 -28.88
CA ILE A 842 -21.14 0.11 -29.33
C ILE A 842 -19.76 0.75 -29.56
N VAL A 843 -19.56 1.28 -30.80
CA VAL A 843 -18.43 2.16 -31.07
C VAL A 843 -18.96 3.61 -31.05
N ALA A 844 -18.64 4.35 -30.01
CA ALA A 844 -18.96 5.76 -29.89
C ALA A 844 -17.73 6.58 -30.29
N LYS A 845 -17.82 7.30 -31.40
CA LYS A 845 -16.72 8.13 -31.92
C LYS A 845 -16.46 9.29 -30.96
N GLY A 846 -15.30 9.30 -30.29
CA GLY A 846 -14.96 10.28 -29.27
C GLY A 846 -15.04 9.77 -27.82
N LEU A 847 -15.55 8.55 -27.61
CA LEU A 847 -15.44 7.75 -26.41
C LEU A 847 -14.61 6.51 -26.75
N GLU A 848 -13.33 6.70 -27.04
CA GLU A 848 -12.42 5.55 -27.10
C GLU A 848 -12.39 4.91 -25.71
N ALA A 849 -12.56 3.58 -25.66
CA ALA A 849 -12.30 2.84 -24.44
C ALA A 849 -10.91 3.26 -23.96
N PRO A 850 -10.75 3.77 -22.72
CA PRO A 850 -9.45 4.22 -22.28
C PRO A 850 -8.50 3.05 -22.40
N GLN A 851 -7.50 3.21 -23.26
CA GLN A 851 -6.41 2.26 -23.32
C GLN A 851 -5.78 2.23 -21.92
N ARG A 852 -5.72 1.06 -21.31
CA ARG A 852 -4.95 0.91 -20.07
C ARG A 852 -3.56 1.46 -20.37
N PRO A 853 -3.03 2.41 -19.58
CA PRO A 853 -1.69 2.89 -19.80
C PRO A 853 -0.74 1.69 -19.88
N ALA A 854 0.06 1.62 -20.93
CA ALA A 854 0.97 0.50 -21.17
C ALA A 854 2.01 0.32 -20.05
N HIS A 855 2.20 1.36 -19.23
CA HIS A 855 3.11 1.36 -18.08
C HIS A 855 2.39 1.97 -16.89
N LEU A 856 2.17 1.16 -15.84
CA LEU A 856 1.66 1.61 -14.56
C LEU A 856 2.78 1.53 -13.53
N HIS A 857 2.92 2.59 -12.73
CA HIS A 857 3.84 2.64 -11.60
C HIS A 857 3.06 2.42 -10.30
N TYR A 858 3.47 1.43 -9.53
CA TYR A 858 2.92 1.11 -8.23
C TYR A 858 3.87 1.60 -7.15
N SER A 859 3.42 2.53 -6.32
CA SER A 859 4.21 3.06 -5.21
C SER A 859 3.64 2.59 -3.88
N ALA A 860 4.46 1.91 -3.09
CA ALA A 860 4.11 1.42 -1.76
C ALA A 860 5.16 1.88 -0.74
N PRO A 861 4.81 1.94 0.56
CA PRO A 861 5.79 2.13 1.62
C PRO A 861 6.85 1.03 1.60
N SER A 862 8.13 1.39 1.72
CA SER A 862 9.20 0.40 1.82
C SER A 862 9.15 -0.34 3.17
N VAL A 863 9.31 -1.64 3.14
CA VAL A 863 9.38 -2.51 4.33
C VAL A 863 10.65 -2.22 5.16
N ASP A 864 11.67 -1.58 4.59
CA ASP A 864 12.97 -1.35 5.22
C ASP A 864 13.00 -0.25 6.30
N GLY A 865 11.89 0.43 6.55
CA GLY A 865 11.74 1.39 7.67
C GLY A 865 12.49 2.72 7.51
N GLU A 866 13.23 2.94 6.42
CA GLU A 866 13.97 4.17 6.15
C GLU A 866 13.13 5.28 5.48
N GLY A 867 11.80 5.13 5.45
CA GLY A 867 10.89 6.10 4.80
C GLY A 867 11.02 6.11 3.27
N GLY A 868 11.61 5.07 2.69
CA GLY A 868 11.70 4.86 1.26
C GLY A 868 10.33 4.47 0.67
N VAL A 869 10.13 4.78 -0.60
CA VAL A 869 8.99 4.32 -1.38
C VAL A 869 9.50 3.22 -2.31
N GLU A 870 8.90 2.03 -2.23
CA GLU A 870 9.16 0.97 -3.20
C GLU A 870 8.33 1.26 -4.44
N VAL A 871 8.97 1.42 -5.59
CA VAL A 871 8.31 1.63 -6.87
C VAL A 871 8.46 0.35 -7.69
N ARG A 872 7.34 -0.22 -8.13
CA ARG A 872 7.31 -1.33 -9.07
C ARG A 872 6.72 -0.85 -10.38
N ASP A 873 7.45 -1.04 -11.46
CA ASP A 873 6.98 -0.79 -12.81
C ASP A 873 6.35 -2.08 -13.36
N THR A 874 5.17 -2.00 -13.92
CA THR A 874 4.67 -3.06 -14.77
C THR A 874 5.33 -2.90 -16.13
N ASP A 875 6.56 -3.40 -16.26
CA ASP A 875 7.05 -3.70 -17.61
C ASP A 875 6.16 -4.78 -18.20
N ALA A 876 5.78 -4.60 -19.44
CA ALA A 876 5.09 -5.45 -20.40
C ALA A 876 5.07 -7.00 -20.18
N ALA A 877 5.11 -7.50 -18.94
CA ALA A 877 4.98 -8.91 -18.58
C ALA A 877 3.51 -9.38 -18.60
N ASP A 878 2.55 -8.48 -18.84
CA ASP A 878 1.13 -8.81 -19.04
C ASP A 878 0.74 -9.00 -20.51
N GLU A 879 1.70 -9.09 -21.44
CA GLU A 879 1.40 -9.80 -22.68
C GLU A 879 1.33 -11.30 -22.35
N PRO A 880 0.17 -11.96 -22.49
CA PRO A 880 0.06 -13.39 -22.27
C PRO A 880 0.99 -14.09 -23.30
N GLY A 881 2.17 -14.50 -22.86
CA GLY A 881 3.02 -15.31 -23.72
C GLY A 881 4.52 -15.05 -23.74
N ALA A 882 5.10 -14.18 -22.92
CA ALA A 882 6.55 -13.93 -22.99
C ALA A 882 7.40 -15.10 -22.49
N ASP A 883 6.90 -15.99 -21.63
CA ASP A 883 7.65 -17.13 -21.07
C ASP A 883 7.11 -18.53 -21.46
N VAL A 884 6.20 -18.63 -22.41
CA VAL A 884 5.79 -19.93 -22.92
C VAL A 884 6.80 -20.38 -23.99
N GLU A 885 7.77 -21.21 -23.60
CA GLU A 885 8.58 -21.93 -24.56
C GLU A 885 7.68 -22.88 -25.36
N TYR A 886 7.71 -22.74 -26.69
CA TYR A 886 7.08 -23.69 -27.60
C TYR A 886 8.16 -24.65 -28.17
N PRO A 887 8.55 -25.72 -27.43
CA PRO A 887 9.61 -26.62 -27.85
C PRO A 887 9.20 -27.34 -29.13
N GLY A 888 10.13 -27.33 -30.11
CA GLY A 888 9.91 -27.95 -31.42
C GLY A 888 9.36 -27.02 -32.51
N THR A 889 9.08 -25.77 -32.21
CA THR A 889 8.65 -24.80 -33.24
C THR A 889 9.83 -24.36 -34.13
N PRO A 890 9.77 -24.52 -35.48
CA PRO A 890 10.82 -24.09 -36.36
C PRO A 890 11.04 -22.57 -36.30
N LYS A 891 12.30 -22.09 -36.22
CA LYS A 891 12.67 -20.67 -36.10
C LYS A 891 11.99 -19.73 -37.11
N ASN A 892 11.61 -20.21 -38.27
CA ASN A 892 10.98 -19.44 -39.36
C ASN A 892 9.46 -19.64 -39.47
N ALA A 893 8.83 -20.51 -38.66
CA ALA A 893 7.39 -20.68 -38.59
C ALA A 893 6.75 -19.51 -37.86
N LEU A 894 5.44 -19.27 -38.07
CA LEU A 894 4.68 -18.31 -37.28
C LEU A 894 4.65 -18.78 -35.82
N CYS A 895 4.79 -17.85 -34.88
CA CYS A 895 4.79 -18.18 -33.47
C CYS A 895 3.41 -18.72 -33.05
N PRO A 896 3.34 -19.85 -32.33
CA PRO A 896 2.09 -20.41 -31.86
C PRO A 896 1.28 -19.52 -30.93
N CYS A 897 1.88 -18.44 -30.39
CA CYS A 897 1.20 -17.46 -29.53
C CYS A 897 0.18 -16.57 -30.26
N GLY A 898 -0.02 -16.73 -31.58
CA GLY A 898 -0.98 -15.94 -32.33
C GLY A 898 -0.53 -14.53 -32.73
N SER A 899 0.68 -14.09 -32.37
CA SER A 899 1.20 -12.73 -32.64
C SER A 899 1.45 -12.41 -34.12
N GLY A 900 1.29 -13.37 -35.04
CA GLY A 900 1.61 -13.22 -36.48
C GLY A 900 3.10 -13.03 -36.79
N LYS A 901 3.97 -12.98 -35.78
CA LYS A 901 5.43 -12.86 -35.94
C LYS A 901 6.08 -14.26 -36.11
N LYS A 902 7.21 -14.32 -36.80
CA LYS A 902 8.00 -15.56 -36.85
C LYS A 902 8.55 -15.90 -35.47
N TYR A 903 8.62 -17.19 -35.12
CA TYR A 903 9.07 -17.68 -33.81
C TYR A 903 10.38 -17.03 -33.34
N LYS A 904 11.39 -16.97 -34.21
CA LYS A 904 12.68 -16.30 -33.93
C LYS A 904 12.59 -14.78 -33.65
N ARG A 905 11.48 -14.15 -33.92
CA ARG A 905 11.20 -12.72 -33.64
C ARG A 905 10.12 -12.51 -32.59
N CYS A 906 9.77 -13.58 -31.88
CA CYS A 906 8.82 -13.62 -30.79
C CYS A 906 9.39 -14.46 -29.66
N HIS A 907 8.76 -15.54 -29.23
CA HIS A 907 9.22 -16.39 -28.12
C HIS A 907 10.53 -17.15 -28.36
N GLY A 908 11.00 -17.25 -29.57
CA GLY A 908 12.32 -17.83 -29.93
C GLY A 908 13.45 -16.81 -30.08
N ALA A 909 13.26 -15.56 -29.68
CA ALA A 909 14.29 -14.51 -29.87
C ALA A 909 15.55 -14.70 -29.00
N GLY A 910 15.43 -15.41 -27.86
CA GLY A 910 16.53 -15.72 -26.94
C GLY A 910 17.27 -17.03 -27.25
N LEU A 911 16.83 -17.82 -28.25
CA LEU A 911 17.40 -19.14 -28.61
C LEU A 911 18.39 -19.07 -29.78
N ALA A 912 19.07 -17.95 -30.01
CA ALA A 912 20.08 -17.77 -31.06
C ALA A 912 21.49 -17.97 -30.52
#